data_55986337339e2e6a1e1016595e1c89b6
#
_entry.id   55986337339e2e6a1e1016595e1c89b6
#
_cell.length_a   1.000
_cell.length_b   1.000
_cell.length_c   1.000
_cell.angle_alpha   90.00
_cell.angle_beta   90.00
_cell.angle_gamma   90.00
#
_symmetry.space_group_name_H-M   'P 1'
#
loop_
_entity.id
_entity.type
_entity.pdbx_description
1 polymer ?
#
loop_
_entity_poly.entity_id
_entity_poly.type
_entity_poly.pdbx_seq_one_letter_code
_entity_poly.pdbx_strand_id
1 'polypeptide(L)'
;MIRLLVILLGWATVSSGMAEIRDGKDFEFFEKHIRPVLVDRCYKCHSAQAKKLKGGLRLDTREGLRKGGASGDAIQPGNAAESLLIQALRHAADAPGMPPDAPLTGNVVNAFVAWVNMGAPDPRTGAEAVPAEAGQHWSLRPVMRPELPMVKRKNWPRDRIDHFILARMEAQNLVPVDSADDRTLLRRLHLDLIGLPPTPKETATFLKAAARDRPAAIEQVVDRLLASPQFGPRWGRHWLDVARYAESSGLSRNMLYPMAWRYRNYVIRAFNTDKPYDQFVREQIAGDLLPHDSPAQRDEQTMGTAFLTIGPKTLNEGGIEQFNYNVADDQIDATTRAFLGLTAACARCHDHKYDPISTRDYYALAGIFLSSVNHAGVATNVRDEHVGTYPLGPNGAELVAERKAKQKEWEARQKIYLGVIKKRDALRKKIAEAPEAEKTKLERELKPVLAKVSALNREVSALRQSIPDPPPGAMAMHDSNATANSPVLLRGSIRDKGDVVPRGALSAVPVSLRKIGRAESGRLQLAEWITDRRNPLTARVMVNRVWLHLFGRGLVPTPDNFGALGQRPTHPQLLDDLALRFMGDDWSVKRLIRAIVLSRTYQLASTLHPSQHTRDPGAQWYWRATPRRLDAEALRDSILFISGTLDPSVLEGSQVETISKQQSNPLQREIGRREYYLKDVNYDMPHRSIYLPVARGAMPDALSLFGLPDPNLVSGKRRVTTVPAQGMFLLNSKLTRDQSAAAAKRLLEVQGLDTDGRIRLAFEWTINRPPHPRESAKLRTFIGQFDSAKAAWDEIFHALFLTGEFRTVY
;
A
#
# COMPACT_ATOMS: atom_id res chain seq x y z
N MET A 1 29.17 15.29 -31.09
CA MET A 1 30.53 14.91 -30.62
C MET A 1 30.79 15.53 -29.24
N ILE A 2 30.17 15.02 -28.21
CA ILE A 2 30.48 15.32 -26.81
C ILE A 2 30.53 13.98 -26.08
N ARG A 3 31.71 13.41 -26.01
CA ARG A 3 32.06 12.28 -25.15
C ARG A 3 33.15 12.75 -24.19
N LEU A 4 33.06 12.26 -22.97
CA LEU A 4 34.04 12.22 -21.90
C LEU A 4 34.40 13.55 -21.24
N LEU A 5 33.75 13.81 -20.09
CA LEU A 5 34.47 14.31 -18.90
C LEU A 5 33.65 14.05 -17.59
N VAL A 6 33.52 12.80 -17.20
CA VAL A 6 33.19 12.42 -15.80
C VAL A 6 33.80 11.03 -15.56
N ILE A 7 35.12 10.95 -15.39
CA ILE A 7 35.78 9.80 -14.71
C ILE A 7 37.03 10.36 -14.04
N LEU A 8 37.21 9.93 -12.81
CA LEU A 8 38.35 10.09 -11.92
C LEU A 8 38.16 11.09 -10.77
N LEU A 9 37.62 10.56 -9.70
CA LEU A 9 38.08 10.84 -8.32
C LEU A 9 37.56 9.75 -7.37
N GLY A 10 38.50 8.90 -6.97
CA GLY A 10 38.57 8.38 -5.60
C GLY A 10 37.81 7.10 -5.28
N TRP A 11 38.26 5.94 -5.68
CA TRP A 11 38.01 4.70 -4.94
C TRP A 11 38.95 4.67 -3.72
N ALA A 12 38.42 4.97 -2.56
CA ALA A 12 39.00 4.57 -1.29
C ALA A 12 38.11 3.46 -0.71
N THR A 13 38.61 2.23 -0.78
CA THR A 13 38.02 1.08 -0.13
C THR A 13 38.06 1.25 1.39
N VAL A 14 36.91 1.48 2.01
CA VAL A 14 36.73 1.23 3.45
C VAL A 14 35.79 0.05 3.56
N SER A 15 36.41 -1.13 3.65
CA SER A 15 35.78 -2.35 4.13
C SER A 15 35.61 -2.22 5.64
N SER A 16 34.45 -1.77 6.08
CA SER A 16 34.05 -1.83 7.49
C SER A 16 32.72 -2.55 7.58
N GLY A 17 32.72 -3.70 8.25
CA GLY A 17 31.58 -4.57 8.41
C GLY A 17 30.37 -3.82 8.98
N MET A 18 29.42 -3.48 8.11
CA MET A 18 28.07 -3.14 8.49
C MET A 18 27.33 -4.44 8.81
N ALA A 19 27.14 -4.72 10.10
CA ALA A 19 26.06 -5.61 10.50
C ALA A 19 24.75 -4.97 10.01
N GLU A 20 24.22 -5.46 8.86
CA GLU A 20 22.91 -5.09 8.36
C GLU A 20 21.88 -5.33 9.46
N ILE A 21 21.23 -4.26 9.90
CA ILE A 21 20.00 -4.35 10.71
C ILE A 21 18.95 -4.96 9.79
N ARG A 22 18.79 -6.29 9.87
CA ARG A 22 17.81 -7.01 9.06
C ARG A 22 16.41 -6.58 9.47
N ASP A 23 15.64 -6.14 8.49
CA ASP A 23 14.28 -5.63 8.68
C ASP A 23 13.37 -6.78 9.15
N GLY A 24 12.49 -6.55 10.12
CA GLY A 24 11.54 -7.56 10.64
C GLY A 24 10.67 -8.23 9.56
N LYS A 25 10.52 -7.59 8.40
CA LYS A 25 9.82 -8.13 7.22
C LYS A 25 10.53 -9.34 6.59
N ASP A 26 11.84 -9.40 6.65
CA ASP A 26 12.61 -10.52 6.10
C ASP A 26 12.42 -11.78 6.97
N PHE A 27 12.29 -11.61 8.29
CA PHE A 27 11.94 -12.70 9.19
C PHE A 27 10.48 -13.13 9.06
N GLU A 28 9.58 -12.20 8.79
CA GLU A 28 8.18 -12.49 8.51
C GLU A 28 8.02 -13.33 7.24
N PHE A 29 8.74 -13.01 6.18
CA PHE A 29 8.72 -13.81 4.96
C PHE A 29 9.12 -15.26 5.25
N PHE A 30 10.16 -15.48 6.07
CA PHE A 30 10.56 -16.80 6.52
C PHE A 30 9.43 -17.52 7.29
N GLU A 31 8.83 -16.86 8.28
CA GLU A 31 7.78 -17.47 9.10
C GLU A 31 6.50 -17.77 8.31
N LYS A 32 6.17 -16.93 7.33
CA LYS A 32 4.93 -17.07 6.55
C LYS A 32 5.06 -18.06 5.37
N HIS A 33 6.22 -18.11 4.71
CA HIS A 33 6.37 -18.83 3.45
C HIS A 33 7.37 -19.98 3.49
N ILE A 34 8.35 -19.96 4.37
CA ILE A 34 9.45 -20.94 4.39
C ILE A 34 9.27 -21.95 5.52
N ARG A 35 9.11 -21.47 6.75
CA ARG A 35 9.02 -22.32 7.93
C ARG A 35 7.86 -23.33 7.90
N PRO A 36 6.63 -22.99 7.49
CA PRO A 36 5.54 -23.96 7.42
C PRO A 36 5.89 -25.15 6.52
N VAL A 37 6.55 -24.90 5.39
CA VAL A 37 6.99 -25.94 4.46
C VAL A 37 8.10 -26.79 5.07
N LEU A 38 9.07 -26.16 5.75
CA LEU A 38 10.14 -26.92 6.45
C LEU A 38 9.55 -27.84 7.51
N VAL A 39 8.58 -27.36 8.29
CA VAL A 39 7.90 -28.15 9.34
C VAL A 39 7.13 -29.33 8.74
N ASP A 40 6.30 -29.07 7.73
CA ASP A 40 5.41 -30.06 7.14
C ASP A 40 6.15 -31.10 6.30
N ARG A 41 7.13 -30.68 5.50
CA ARG A 41 7.73 -31.51 4.45
C ARG A 41 9.17 -31.96 4.74
N CYS A 42 9.89 -31.30 5.66
CA CYS A 42 11.33 -31.55 5.84
C CYS A 42 11.70 -32.08 7.23
N TYR A 43 11.06 -31.62 8.32
CA TYR A 43 11.48 -31.93 9.69
C TYR A 43 11.32 -33.40 10.07
N LYS A 44 10.43 -34.16 9.41
CA LYS A 44 10.30 -35.61 9.61
C LYS A 44 11.63 -36.37 9.44
N CYS A 45 12.52 -35.85 8.57
CA CYS A 45 13.82 -36.44 8.26
C CYS A 45 15.00 -35.53 8.65
N HIS A 46 14.81 -34.22 8.77
CA HIS A 46 15.87 -33.20 8.93
C HIS A 46 15.65 -32.32 10.17
N SER A 47 15.35 -32.93 11.32
CA SER A 47 15.22 -32.25 12.60
C SER A 47 15.83 -33.07 13.74
N ALA A 48 16.01 -32.42 14.92
CA ALA A 48 16.47 -33.12 16.13
C ALA A 48 15.52 -34.25 16.59
N GLN A 49 14.23 -34.15 16.22
CA GLN A 49 13.19 -35.12 16.58
C GLN A 49 13.01 -36.21 15.53
N ALA A 50 13.77 -36.17 14.42
CA ALA A 50 13.70 -37.22 13.40
C ALA A 50 14.19 -38.56 13.95
N LYS A 51 13.43 -39.64 13.70
CA LYS A 51 13.81 -41.00 14.14
C LYS A 51 15.22 -41.38 13.64
N LYS A 52 15.64 -40.88 12.48
CA LYS A 52 16.98 -40.97 11.92
C LYS A 52 17.29 -39.72 11.14
N LEU A 53 18.30 -38.96 11.55
CA LEU A 53 18.72 -37.74 10.84
C LEU A 53 19.33 -38.16 9.48
N LYS A 54 18.66 -37.81 8.38
CA LYS A 54 19.13 -38.14 7.03
C LYS A 54 20.13 -37.11 6.54
N GLY A 55 21.22 -37.57 5.91
CA GLY A 55 22.28 -36.72 5.35
C GLY A 55 23.00 -35.83 6.36
N GLY A 56 22.85 -36.06 7.68
CA GLY A 56 23.43 -35.21 8.70
C GLY A 56 22.89 -33.77 8.73
N LEU A 57 21.89 -33.49 7.90
CA LEU A 57 21.36 -32.13 7.69
C LEU A 57 20.22 -31.81 8.71
N ARG A 58 20.37 -30.72 9.41
CA ARG A 58 19.34 -30.17 10.32
C ARG A 58 18.74 -28.91 9.73
N LEU A 59 17.44 -28.93 9.47
CA LEU A 59 16.68 -27.81 8.94
C LEU A 59 15.78 -27.15 9.99
N ASP A 60 15.78 -27.67 11.21
CA ASP A 60 14.98 -27.19 12.35
C ASP A 60 15.65 -26.05 13.13
N THR A 61 16.92 -25.74 12.86
CA THR A 61 17.64 -24.62 13.45
C THR A 61 18.37 -23.80 12.36
N ARG A 62 18.58 -22.51 12.62
CA ARG A 62 19.38 -21.62 11.75
C ARG A 62 20.81 -22.11 11.59
N GLU A 63 21.41 -22.52 12.69
CA GLU A 63 22.79 -23.03 12.71
C GLU A 63 22.91 -24.33 11.91
N GLY A 64 21.94 -25.25 12.08
CA GLY A 64 21.90 -26.50 11.32
C GLY A 64 21.71 -26.28 9.82
N LEU A 65 20.82 -25.35 9.45
CA LEU A 65 20.61 -24.96 8.06
C LEU A 65 21.88 -24.36 7.42
N ARG A 66 22.64 -23.54 8.16
CA ARG A 66 23.87 -22.90 7.70
C ARG A 66 25.07 -23.83 7.71
N LYS A 67 25.13 -24.76 8.67
CA LYS A 67 26.18 -25.77 8.76
C LYS A 67 26.09 -26.76 7.60
N GLY A 68 24.89 -26.96 7.03
CA GLY A 68 24.66 -27.94 6.01
C GLY A 68 24.69 -29.38 6.48
N GLY A 69 24.90 -30.34 5.56
CA GLY A 69 24.92 -31.79 5.80
C GLY A 69 26.14 -32.47 5.20
N ALA A 70 26.04 -33.80 5.04
CA ALA A 70 27.11 -34.61 4.49
C ALA A 70 27.51 -34.21 3.05
N SER A 71 26.62 -33.57 2.29
CA SER A 71 26.83 -33.10 0.93
C SER A 71 27.39 -31.67 0.82
N GLY A 72 27.62 -30.99 1.95
CA GLY A 72 28.10 -29.60 2.02
C GLY A 72 27.07 -28.63 2.51
N ASP A 73 27.27 -27.32 2.23
CA ASP A 73 26.42 -26.22 2.66
C ASP A 73 25.03 -26.30 2.02
N ALA A 74 23.98 -26.33 2.85
CA ALA A 74 22.61 -26.43 2.32
C ALA A 74 22.17 -25.17 1.56
N ILE A 75 22.61 -23.98 2.00
CA ILE A 75 22.27 -22.69 1.38
C ILE A 75 23.52 -21.81 1.23
N GLN A 76 23.55 -21.04 0.14
CA GLN A 76 24.44 -19.88 -0.03
C GLN A 76 23.60 -18.60 0.04
N PRO A 77 23.62 -17.87 1.15
CA PRO A 77 22.82 -16.66 1.31
C PRO A 77 23.13 -15.63 0.21
N GLY A 78 22.09 -15.17 -0.48
CA GLY A 78 22.23 -14.25 -1.63
C GLY A 78 22.37 -14.92 -2.98
N ASN A 79 22.58 -16.25 -3.03
CA ASN A 79 22.79 -17.00 -4.27
C ASN A 79 21.96 -18.31 -4.29
N ALA A 80 20.72 -18.19 -4.74
CA ALA A 80 19.83 -19.36 -4.83
C ALA A 80 20.29 -20.39 -5.86
N ALA A 81 20.99 -19.99 -6.93
CA ALA A 81 21.41 -20.90 -7.99
C ALA A 81 22.47 -21.94 -7.51
N GLU A 82 23.35 -21.52 -6.61
CA GLU A 82 24.40 -22.37 -6.04
C GLU A 82 24.00 -23.05 -4.73
N SER A 83 22.76 -22.80 -4.24
CA SER A 83 22.26 -23.40 -3.01
C SER A 83 21.80 -24.84 -3.23
N LEU A 84 22.40 -25.82 -2.55
CA LEU A 84 22.05 -27.26 -2.66
C LEU A 84 20.56 -27.49 -2.28
N LEU A 85 20.03 -26.77 -1.33
CA LEU A 85 18.62 -26.82 -0.96
C LEU A 85 17.73 -26.50 -2.17
N ILE A 86 18.03 -25.46 -2.92
CA ILE A 86 17.23 -25.05 -4.10
C ILE A 86 17.36 -26.08 -5.23
N GLN A 87 18.55 -26.61 -5.45
CA GLN A 87 18.76 -27.68 -6.43
C GLN A 87 17.98 -28.94 -6.08
N ALA A 88 17.98 -29.33 -4.81
CA ALA A 88 17.21 -30.48 -4.29
C ALA A 88 15.68 -30.24 -4.42
N LEU A 89 15.18 -29.04 -4.12
CA LEU A 89 13.77 -28.71 -4.26
C LEU A 89 13.30 -28.66 -5.72
N ARG A 90 14.21 -28.38 -6.66
CA ARG A 90 13.95 -28.42 -8.11
C ARG A 90 14.09 -29.80 -8.72
N HIS A 91 14.52 -30.83 -7.95
CA HIS A 91 14.83 -32.15 -8.44
C HIS A 91 15.85 -32.11 -9.60
N ALA A 92 16.88 -31.25 -9.45
CA ALA A 92 17.95 -31.15 -10.45
C ALA A 92 18.70 -32.50 -10.61
N ALA A 93 19.23 -32.75 -11.81
CA ALA A 93 19.82 -34.06 -12.14
C ALA A 93 20.96 -34.49 -11.21
N ASP A 94 21.75 -33.53 -10.70
CA ASP A 94 22.92 -33.75 -9.84
C ASP A 94 22.62 -33.58 -8.34
N ALA A 95 21.36 -33.45 -7.95
CA ALA A 95 20.94 -33.28 -6.55
C ALA A 95 19.88 -34.29 -6.15
N PRO A 96 19.87 -34.77 -4.88
CA PRO A 96 18.81 -35.64 -4.39
C PRO A 96 17.48 -34.89 -4.39
N GLY A 97 16.47 -35.38 -5.15
CA GLY A 97 15.15 -34.78 -5.21
C GLY A 97 14.49 -34.75 -3.84
N MET A 98 14.08 -33.50 -3.37
CA MET A 98 13.45 -33.31 -2.09
C MET A 98 12.16 -32.46 -2.23
N PRO A 99 11.07 -32.78 -1.48
CA PRO A 99 10.87 -34.02 -0.69
C PRO A 99 10.78 -35.28 -1.59
N PRO A 100 11.15 -36.47 -1.05
CA PRO A 100 11.24 -37.70 -1.88
C PRO A 100 9.88 -38.26 -2.24
N ASP A 101 8.81 -37.91 -1.53
CA ASP A 101 7.44 -38.41 -1.69
C ASP A 101 6.66 -37.64 -2.77
N ALA A 102 6.84 -36.35 -2.89
CA ALA A 102 6.25 -35.54 -3.96
C ALA A 102 6.96 -34.20 -4.10
N PRO A 103 7.24 -33.72 -5.33
CA PRO A 103 7.80 -32.39 -5.56
C PRO A 103 6.94 -31.27 -4.97
N LEU A 104 7.58 -30.19 -4.53
CA LEU A 104 6.87 -28.96 -4.14
C LEU A 104 6.35 -28.22 -5.38
N THR A 105 5.25 -27.47 -5.21
CA THR A 105 4.72 -26.64 -6.31
C THR A 105 5.71 -25.54 -6.68
N GLY A 106 5.71 -25.12 -7.95
CA GLY A 106 6.61 -24.08 -8.43
C GLY A 106 6.57 -22.78 -7.62
N ASN A 107 5.39 -22.39 -7.11
CA ASN A 107 5.25 -21.20 -6.26
C ASN A 107 5.97 -21.33 -4.91
N VAL A 108 5.94 -22.51 -4.31
CA VAL A 108 6.66 -22.78 -3.07
C VAL A 108 8.17 -22.77 -3.32
N VAL A 109 8.64 -23.41 -4.39
CA VAL A 109 10.06 -23.38 -4.77
C VAL A 109 10.53 -21.95 -5.03
N ASN A 110 9.71 -21.12 -5.71
CA ASN A 110 10.03 -19.71 -5.95
C ASN A 110 10.09 -18.89 -4.65
N ALA A 111 9.29 -19.22 -3.64
CA ALA A 111 9.40 -18.60 -2.32
C ALA A 111 10.75 -18.92 -1.66
N PHE A 112 11.23 -20.16 -1.74
CA PHE A 112 12.55 -20.53 -1.25
C PHE A 112 13.68 -19.81 -2.03
N VAL A 113 13.55 -19.68 -3.35
CA VAL A 113 14.51 -18.92 -4.19
C VAL A 113 14.56 -17.46 -3.75
N ALA A 114 13.40 -16.82 -3.59
CA ALA A 114 13.31 -15.43 -3.13
C ALA A 114 13.93 -15.26 -1.74
N TRP A 115 13.63 -16.17 -0.81
CA TRP A 115 14.18 -16.16 0.53
C TRP A 115 15.72 -16.29 0.55
N VAL A 116 16.29 -17.23 -0.22
CA VAL A 116 17.74 -17.38 -0.30
C VAL A 116 18.40 -16.14 -0.91
N ASN A 117 17.81 -15.56 -1.96
CA ASN A 117 18.32 -14.33 -2.59
C ASN A 117 18.24 -13.09 -1.67
N MET A 118 17.29 -13.06 -0.71
CA MET A 118 17.24 -12.04 0.35
C MET A 118 18.33 -12.24 1.43
N GLY A 119 19.26 -13.22 1.27
CA GLY A 119 20.28 -13.56 2.24
C GLY A 119 19.85 -14.59 3.28
N ALA A 120 18.78 -15.33 3.01
CA ALA A 120 18.22 -16.38 3.87
C ALA A 120 18.00 -15.90 5.33
N PRO A 121 17.20 -14.84 5.55
CA PRO A 121 16.88 -14.35 6.88
C PRO A 121 16.12 -15.44 7.64
N ASP A 122 16.66 -15.83 8.80
CA ASP A 122 16.11 -16.88 9.64
C ASP A 122 16.13 -16.43 11.10
N PRO A 123 14.95 -16.22 11.74
CA PRO A 123 14.86 -15.74 13.10
C PRO A 123 15.14 -16.80 14.16
N ARG A 124 15.30 -18.06 13.79
CA ARG A 124 15.51 -19.16 14.72
C ARG A 124 16.91 -19.10 15.33
N THR A 125 17.03 -18.49 16.48
CA THR A 125 18.21 -18.57 17.35
C THR A 125 18.06 -19.77 18.28
N GLY A 126 19.16 -20.46 18.62
CA GLY A 126 19.12 -21.70 19.41
C GLY A 126 18.55 -21.60 20.83
N ALA A 127 18.19 -20.42 21.30
CA ALA A 127 17.41 -20.21 22.50
C ALA A 127 15.92 -20.16 22.12
N GLU A 128 15.10 -21.03 22.65
CA GLU A 128 13.65 -20.91 22.61
C GLU A 128 13.27 -19.55 23.21
N ALA A 129 12.77 -18.64 22.37
CA ALA A 129 12.22 -17.39 22.86
C ALA A 129 10.93 -17.73 23.63
N VAL A 130 10.93 -17.54 24.92
CA VAL A 130 9.73 -17.60 25.76
C VAL A 130 8.81 -16.48 25.30
N PRO A 131 7.54 -16.74 24.91
CA PRO A 131 6.60 -15.69 24.57
C PRO A 131 6.53 -14.67 25.71
N ALA A 132 6.53 -13.39 25.38
CA ALA A 132 6.35 -12.34 26.39
C ALA A 132 5.00 -12.57 27.09
N GLU A 133 5.00 -12.61 28.44
CA GLU A 133 3.75 -12.67 29.19
C GLU A 133 2.84 -11.49 28.83
N ALA A 134 1.55 -11.75 28.65
CA ALA A 134 0.58 -10.72 28.35
C ALA A 134 0.66 -9.59 29.40
N GLY A 135 0.80 -8.34 28.94
CA GLY A 135 0.96 -7.16 29.82
C GLY A 135 2.40 -6.79 30.22
N GLN A 136 3.40 -7.65 30.01
CA GLN A 136 4.82 -7.29 30.26
C GLN A 136 5.45 -6.49 29.10
N HIS A 137 5.02 -6.75 27.85
CA HIS A 137 5.57 -6.04 26.71
C HIS A 137 5.16 -4.56 26.71
N TRP A 138 6.12 -3.67 26.40
CA TRP A 138 5.91 -2.21 26.46
C TRP A 138 4.68 -1.73 25.67
N SER A 139 4.40 -2.31 24.51
CA SER A 139 3.32 -1.89 23.62
C SER A 139 1.91 -2.24 24.12
N LEU A 140 1.81 -3.27 24.98
CA LEU A 140 0.55 -3.73 25.57
C LEU A 140 0.25 -3.06 26.93
N ARG A 141 1.19 -2.27 27.46
CA ARG A 141 0.95 -1.49 28.68
C ARG A 141 0.01 -0.32 28.41
N PRO A 142 -0.88 0.02 29.34
CA PRO A 142 -1.72 1.20 29.23
C PRO A 142 -0.93 2.46 28.87
N VAL A 143 -1.53 3.33 28.08
CA VAL A 143 -0.95 4.64 27.75
C VAL A 143 -1.06 5.52 29.00
N MET A 144 0.06 6.00 29.50
CA MET A 144 0.14 6.80 30.71
C MET A 144 0.63 8.21 30.38
N ARG A 145 0.06 9.24 31.04
CA ARG A 145 0.53 10.61 30.84
C ARG A 145 1.88 10.79 31.53
N PRO A 146 2.94 11.01 30.77
CA PRO A 146 4.26 11.18 31.36
C PRO A 146 4.42 12.57 31.97
N GLU A 147 5.23 12.65 33.02
CA GLU A 147 5.73 13.91 33.54
C GLU A 147 6.62 14.59 32.50
N LEU A 148 6.59 15.93 32.47
CA LEU A 148 7.42 16.71 31.58
C LEU A 148 8.88 16.64 32.07
N PRO A 149 9.84 16.14 31.26
CA PRO A 149 11.21 16.01 31.71
C PRO A 149 11.88 17.37 31.92
N MET A 150 12.70 17.47 32.95
CA MET A 150 13.56 18.63 33.14
C MET A 150 14.68 18.62 32.12
N VAL A 151 15.00 19.81 31.60
CA VAL A 151 16.07 20.03 30.60
C VAL A 151 17.03 21.11 31.08
N LYS A 152 18.29 20.98 30.69
CA LYS A 152 19.33 21.96 31.03
C LYS A 152 19.14 23.28 30.28
N ARG A 153 18.78 23.20 28.99
CA ARG A 153 18.53 24.34 28.09
C ARG A 153 17.07 24.79 28.17
N LYS A 154 16.66 25.38 29.28
CA LYS A 154 15.27 25.75 29.59
C LYS A 154 14.59 26.63 28.55
N ASN A 155 15.30 27.45 27.80
CA ASN A 155 14.77 28.39 26.80
C ASN A 155 14.70 27.76 25.39
N TRP A 156 15.11 26.50 25.20
CA TRP A 156 15.08 25.88 23.88
C TRP A 156 13.73 25.27 23.55
N PRO A 157 13.02 24.54 24.44
CA PRO A 157 11.72 23.96 24.11
C PRO A 157 10.65 25.04 23.91
N ARG A 158 9.78 24.85 22.90
CA ARG A 158 8.56 25.63 22.70
C ARG A 158 7.34 24.96 23.29
N ASP A 159 7.35 23.62 23.24
CA ASP A 159 6.23 22.79 23.67
C ASP A 159 6.71 21.48 24.33
N ARG A 160 5.76 20.61 24.66
CA ARG A 160 6.05 19.32 25.28
C ARG A 160 6.90 18.39 24.40
N ILE A 161 6.70 18.41 23.08
CA ILE A 161 7.50 17.61 22.12
C ILE A 161 8.97 17.93 22.27
N ASP A 162 9.29 19.22 22.25
CA ASP A 162 10.67 19.70 22.36
C ASP A 162 11.32 19.33 23.68
N HIS A 163 10.56 19.33 24.81
CA HIS A 163 11.07 18.89 26.10
C HIS A 163 11.52 17.43 26.08
N PHE A 164 10.68 16.52 25.57
CA PHE A 164 11.02 15.10 25.50
C PHE A 164 12.19 14.82 24.57
N ILE A 165 12.24 15.52 23.43
CA ILE A 165 13.33 15.37 22.47
C ILE A 165 14.64 15.91 23.05
N LEU A 166 14.63 17.13 23.61
CA LEU A 166 15.82 17.74 24.19
C LEU A 166 16.37 16.94 25.39
N ALA A 167 15.52 16.46 26.28
CA ALA A 167 15.95 15.64 27.40
C ALA A 167 16.71 14.38 26.95
N ARG A 168 16.26 13.75 25.86
CA ARG A 168 16.95 12.59 25.28
C ARG A 168 18.25 12.98 24.60
N MET A 169 18.28 14.11 23.87
CA MET A 169 19.53 14.64 23.31
C MET A 169 20.58 14.91 24.41
N GLU A 170 20.16 15.58 25.48
CA GLU A 170 21.05 15.91 26.60
C GLU A 170 21.58 14.67 27.32
N ALA A 171 20.73 13.62 27.46
CA ALA A 171 21.16 12.33 28.02
C ALA A 171 22.19 11.60 27.14
N GLN A 172 22.24 11.90 25.84
CA GLN A 172 23.23 11.37 24.89
C GLN A 172 24.38 12.34 24.62
N ASN A 173 24.49 13.42 25.37
CA ASN A 173 25.47 14.49 25.17
C ASN A 173 25.41 15.07 23.72
N LEU A 174 24.20 15.20 23.19
CA LEU A 174 23.92 15.82 21.91
C LEU A 174 23.31 17.21 22.11
N VAL A 175 23.50 18.05 21.10
CA VAL A 175 23.01 19.42 21.08
C VAL A 175 22.22 19.63 19.80
N PRO A 176 21.01 20.23 19.85
CA PRO A 176 20.27 20.53 18.63
C PRO A 176 21.04 21.54 17.77
N VAL A 177 21.02 21.34 16.46
CA VAL A 177 21.52 22.33 15.51
C VAL A 177 20.58 23.54 15.43
N ASP A 178 20.98 24.59 14.71
CA ASP A 178 20.13 25.76 14.48
C ASP A 178 18.89 25.41 13.66
N SER A 179 17.91 26.33 13.67
CA SER A 179 16.74 26.22 12.80
C SER A 179 17.12 26.28 11.32
N ALA A 180 16.39 25.57 10.50
CA ALA A 180 16.46 25.69 9.05
C ALA A 180 16.17 27.13 8.61
N ASP A 181 16.80 27.55 7.50
CA ASP A 181 16.43 28.80 6.85
C ASP A 181 14.98 28.76 6.34
N ASP A 182 14.42 29.94 6.12
CA ASP A 182 13.00 30.08 5.81
C ASP A 182 12.60 29.43 4.48
N ARG A 183 13.45 29.44 3.46
CA ARG A 183 13.16 28.80 2.17
C ARG A 183 13.17 27.27 2.30
N THR A 184 14.15 26.72 3.00
CA THR A 184 14.25 25.29 3.29
C THR A 184 13.06 24.82 4.10
N LEU A 185 12.68 25.56 5.15
CA LEU A 185 11.52 25.20 5.98
C LEU A 185 10.21 25.27 5.18
N LEU A 186 9.98 26.31 4.39
CA LEU A 186 8.80 26.45 3.54
C LEU A 186 8.67 25.28 2.55
N ARG A 187 9.78 24.94 1.87
CA ARG A 187 9.81 23.80 0.93
C ARG A 187 9.50 22.48 1.65
N ARG A 188 10.06 22.26 2.85
CA ARG A 188 9.80 21.08 3.66
C ARG A 188 8.31 20.98 4.01
N LEU A 189 7.70 22.06 4.52
CA LEU A 189 6.28 22.11 4.86
C LEU A 189 5.38 21.78 3.67
N HIS A 190 5.65 22.38 2.51
CA HIS A 190 4.89 22.13 1.28
C HIS A 190 4.98 20.68 0.84
N LEU A 191 6.16 20.09 0.77
CA LEU A 191 6.36 18.72 0.32
C LEU A 191 5.82 17.69 1.32
N ASP A 192 5.90 17.96 2.62
CA ASP A 192 5.38 17.07 3.64
C ASP A 192 3.86 17.12 3.76
N LEU A 193 3.25 18.31 3.67
CA LEU A 193 1.83 18.47 3.90
C LEU A 193 0.98 18.25 2.65
N ILE A 194 1.45 18.71 1.48
CA ILE A 194 0.68 18.63 0.22
C ILE A 194 1.42 17.91 -0.92
N GLY A 195 2.70 17.56 -0.74
CA GLY A 195 3.49 16.83 -1.74
C GLY A 195 3.84 17.63 -2.99
N LEU A 196 3.75 18.96 -2.95
CA LEU A 196 4.07 19.87 -4.04
C LEU A 196 5.01 20.97 -3.55
N PRO A 197 5.94 21.49 -4.38
CA PRO A 197 6.81 22.59 -3.98
C PRO A 197 6.03 23.92 -3.89
N PRO A 198 6.54 24.91 -3.11
CA PRO A 198 5.96 26.25 -3.09
C PRO A 198 6.21 26.98 -4.41
N THR A 199 5.31 27.88 -4.78
CA THR A 199 5.49 28.83 -5.87
C THR A 199 6.43 29.97 -5.46
N PRO A 200 7.09 30.68 -6.40
CA PRO A 200 7.89 31.87 -6.08
C PRO A 200 7.08 32.96 -5.35
N LYS A 201 5.79 33.12 -5.71
CA LYS A 201 4.88 34.08 -5.05
C LYS A 201 4.63 33.69 -3.58
N GLU A 202 4.36 32.43 -3.30
CA GLU A 202 4.19 31.95 -1.93
C GLU A 202 5.47 32.10 -1.13
N THR A 203 6.62 31.82 -1.75
CA THR A 203 7.94 31.99 -1.12
C THR A 203 8.19 33.46 -0.79
N ALA A 204 7.97 34.40 -1.73
CA ALA A 204 8.15 35.81 -1.47
C ALA A 204 7.21 36.34 -0.37
N THR A 205 5.96 35.91 -0.39
CA THR A 205 4.97 36.27 0.64
C THR A 205 5.40 35.76 2.02
N PHE A 206 5.81 34.51 2.12
CA PHE A 206 6.27 33.91 3.36
C PHE A 206 7.53 34.60 3.91
N LEU A 207 8.52 34.85 3.08
CA LEU A 207 9.75 35.53 3.50
C LEU A 207 9.47 36.94 4.03
N LYS A 208 8.58 37.70 3.39
CA LYS A 208 8.16 39.02 3.85
C LYS A 208 7.43 38.98 5.20
N ALA A 209 6.59 37.94 5.41
CA ALA A 209 5.90 37.73 6.69
C ALA A 209 6.87 37.28 7.78
N ALA A 210 7.74 36.32 7.48
CA ALA A 210 8.72 35.75 8.41
C ALA A 210 9.76 36.81 8.90
N ALA A 211 10.10 37.78 8.05
CA ALA A 211 10.96 38.90 8.45
C ALA A 211 10.34 39.81 9.51
N ARG A 212 9.00 39.80 9.67
CA ARG A 212 8.27 40.55 10.70
C ARG A 212 7.98 39.72 11.95
N ASP A 213 7.43 38.54 11.75
CA ASP A 213 7.09 37.56 12.79
C ASP A 213 7.19 36.14 12.22
N ARG A 214 8.32 35.49 12.45
CA ARG A 214 8.61 34.15 11.93
C ARG A 214 7.66 33.08 12.47
N PRO A 215 7.37 32.99 13.78
CA PRO A 215 6.40 32.06 14.31
C PRO A 215 5.03 32.18 13.69
N ALA A 216 4.45 33.35 13.67
CA ALA A 216 3.13 33.62 13.09
C ALA A 216 3.07 33.30 11.58
N ALA A 217 4.14 33.64 10.83
CA ALA A 217 4.24 33.29 9.40
C ALA A 217 4.24 31.77 9.16
N ILE A 218 4.93 31.01 10.00
CA ILE A 218 4.95 29.52 9.93
C ILE A 218 3.56 28.97 10.23
N GLU A 219 2.88 29.44 11.29
CA GLU A 219 1.54 29.00 11.64
C GLU A 219 0.55 29.26 10.49
N GLN A 220 0.56 30.44 9.89
CA GLN A 220 -0.29 30.78 8.75
C GLN A 220 -0.07 29.82 7.56
N VAL A 221 1.18 29.52 7.23
CA VAL A 221 1.49 28.57 6.15
C VAL A 221 1.01 27.17 6.50
N VAL A 222 1.26 26.69 7.71
CA VAL A 222 0.82 25.36 8.17
C VAL A 222 -0.70 25.24 8.09
N ASP A 223 -1.43 26.21 8.61
CA ASP A 223 -2.91 26.21 8.63
C ASP A 223 -3.47 26.24 7.20
N ARG A 224 -2.89 27.05 6.31
CA ARG A 224 -3.25 27.09 4.88
C ARG A 224 -2.99 25.76 4.18
N LEU A 225 -1.84 25.11 4.42
CA LEU A 225 -1.50 23.83 3.80
C LEU A 225 -2.38 22.70 4.33
N LEU A 226 -2.71 22.67 5.61
CA LEU A 226 -3.64 21.70 6.20
C LEU A 226 -5.07 21.85 5.68
N ALA A 227 -5.48 23.08 5.33
CA ALA A 227 -6.77 23.37 4.71
C ALA A 227 -6.80 23.10 3.19
N SER A 228 -5.64 22.88 2.56
CA SER A 228 -5.54 22.66 1.11
C SER A 228 -6.24 21.37 0.68
N PRO A 229 -6.98 21.35 -0.43
CA PRO A 229 -7.52 20.11 -1.01
C PRO A 229 -6.42 19.13 -1.45
N GLN A 230 -5.18 19.57 -1.58
CA GLN A 230 -4.03 18.73 -1.92
C GLN A 230 -3.46 17.94 -0.70
N PHE A 231 -3.94 18.24 0.51
CA PHE A 231 -3.59 17.49 1.72
C PHE A 231 -4.05 16.03 1.64
N GLY A 232 -5.30 15.80 1.25
CA GLY A 232 -5.88 14.45 1.11
C GLY A 232 -5.13 13.56 0.12
N PRO A 233 -4.80 14.00 -1.12
CA PRO A 233 -3.95 13.26 -2.04
C PRO A 233 -2.59 12.87 -1.46
N ARG A 234 -1.95 13.75 -0.69
CA ARG A 234 -0.67 13.49 -0.03
C ARG A 234 -0.80 12.45 1.08
N TRP A 235 -1.63 12.72 2.08
CA TRP A 235 -1.75 11.87 3.28
C TRP A 235 -2.57 10.61 3.03
N GLY A 236 -3.54 10.68 2.12
CA GLY A 236 -4.27 9.51 1.65
C GLY A 236 -3.35 8.49 0.98
N ARG A 237 -2.31 8.93 0.23
CA ARG A 237 -1.34 8.00 -0.36
C ARG A 237 -0.60 7.17 0.70
N HIS A 238 -0.20 7.80 1.81
CA HIS A 238 0.44 7.07 2.91
C HIS A 238 -0.49 6.01 3.52
N TRP A 239 -1.78 6.31 3.62
CA TRP A 239 -2.76 5.32 4.07
C TRP A 239 -3.00 4.21 3.05
N LEU A 240 -3.04 4.51 1.76
CA LEU A 240 -3.25 3.52 0.70
C LEU A 240 -2.12 2.48 0.64
N ASP A 241 -0.90 2.81 1.07
CA ASP A 241 0.20 1.85 1.22
C ASP A 241 -0.08 0.85 2.37
N VAL A 242 -0.62 1.32 3.48
CA VAL A 242 -1.05 0.48 4.61
C VAL A 242 -2.25 -0.38 4.23
N ALA A 243 -3.18 0.18 3.48
CA ALA A 243 -4.36 -0.53 2.99
C ALA A 243 -4.05 -1.51 1.84
N ARG A 244 -2.79 -1.63 1.40
CA ARG A 244 -2.39 -2.47 0.25
C ARG A 244 -3.24 -2.21 -0.99
N TYR A 245 -3.53 -0.93 -1.26
CA TYR A 245 -4.39 -0.49 -2.35
C TYR A 245 -3.85 -0.92 -3.72
N ALA A 246 -4.69 -1.58 -4.48
CA ALA A 246 -4.49 -1.80 -5.90
C ALA A 246 -5.84 -1.95 -6.62
N GLU A 247 -5.82 -1.79 -7.94
CA GLU A 247 -6.98 -1.92 -8.81
C GLU A 247 -7.04 -3.29 -9.49
N SER A 248 -6.45 -4.31 -8.85
CA SER A 248 -6.52 -5.72 -9.27
C SER A 248 -6.32 -6.70 -8.13
N SER A 249 -6.76 -7.97 -8.31
CA SER A 249 -6.68 -9.01 -7.29
C SER A 249 -5.28 -9.59 -7.08
N GLY A 250 -4.39 -9.49 -8.05
CA GLY A 250 -3.08 -10.14 -7.97
C GLY A 250 -3.15 -11.67 -7.96
N LEU A 251 -2.07 -12.30 -7.50
CA LEU A 251 -1.91 -13.75 -7.33
C LEU A 251 -2.22 -14.56 -8.61
N SER A 252 -2.84 -15.73 -8.48
CA SER A 252 -2.94 -16.71 -9.56
C SER A 252 -3.89 -16.35 -10.71
N ARG A 253 -4.89 -15.53 -10.48
CA ARG A 253 -5.77 -14.93 -11.50
C ARG A 253 -5.93 -13.45 -11.20
N ASN A 254 -5.11 -12.65 -11.84
CA ASN A 254 -5.06 -11.22 -11.56
C ASN A 254 -6.20 -10.49 -12.28
N MET A 255 -7.36 -10.40 -11.65
CA MET A 255 -8.55 -9.76 -12.16
C MET A 255 -8.60 -8.29 -11.77
N LEU A 256 -9.13 -7.43 -12.64
CA LEU A 256 -9.32 -6.01 -12.36
C LEU A 256 -10.33 -5.76 -11.25
N TYR A 257 -10.07 -4.73 -10.43
CA TYR A 257 -10.99 -4.16 -9.44
C TYR A 257 -11.53 -2.81 -9.94
N PRO A 258 -12.56 -2.80 -10.77
CA PRO A 258 -13.02 -1.58 -11.45
C PRO A 258 -13.59 -0.53 -10.50
N MET A 259 -14.00 -0.92 -9.28
CA MET A 259 -14.57 -0.01 -8.28
C MET A 259 -13.60 0.39 -7.17
N ALA A 260 -12.33 -0.02 -7.24
CA ALA A 260 -11.33 0.29 -6.21
C ALA A 260 -11.11 1.80 -6.02
N TRP A 261 -11.24 2.59 -7.09
CA TRP A 261 -11.10 4.04 -7.06
C TRP A 261 -12.03 4.73 -6.06
N ARG A 262 -13.20 4.15 -5.76
CA ARG A 262 -14.14 4.71 -4.78
C ARG A 262 -13.55 4.70 -3.37
N TYR A 263 -12.83 3.65 -3.01
CA TYR A 263 -12.09 3.59 -1.76
C TYR A 263 -10.95 4.60 -1.71
N ARG A 264 -10.18 4.74 -2.81
CA ARG A 264 -9.15 5.79 -2.91
C ARG A 264 -9.75 7.18 -2.66
N ASN A 265 -10.85 7.50 -3.33
CA ASN A 265 -11.50 8.81 -3.19
C ASN A 265 -12.12 8.98 -1.79
N TYR A 266 -12.67 7.92 -1.18
CA TYR A 266 -13.09 7.92 0.22
C TYR A 266 -11.93 8.29 1.15
N VAL A 267 -10.77 7.68 1.00
CA VAL A 267 -9.58 7.97 1.81
C VAL A 267 -9.12 9.41 1.62
N ILE A 268 -9.05 9.92 0.38
CA ILE A 268 -8.69 11.30 0.09
C ILE A 268 -9.65 12.28 0.78
N ARG A 269 -10.96 12.04 0.69
CA ARG A 269 -11.97 12.89 1.37
C ARG A 269 -11.83 12.83 2.89
N ALA A 270 -11.65 11.65 3.47
CA ALA A 270 -11.50 11.47 4.91
C ALA A 270 -10.34 12.30 5.47
N PHE A 271 -9.18 12.31 4.79
CA PHE A 271 -8.05 13.16 5.19
C PHE A 271 -8.31 14.65 4.94
N ASN A 272 -8.97 15.03 3.85
CA ASN A 272 -9.29 16.44 3.57
C ASN A 272 -10.26 17.03 4.58
N THR A 273 -11.27 16.27 5.00
CA THR A 273 -12.26 16.70 6.00
C THR A 273 -11.80 16.52 7.44
N ASP A 274 -10.58 15.99 7.64
CA ASP A 274 -10.04 15.66 8.97
C ASP A 274 -10.99 14.74 9.76
N LYS A 275 -11.52 13.70 9.08
CA LYS A 275 -12.40 12.71 9.72
C LYS A 275 -11.71 12.17 10.98
N PRO A 276 -12.35 12.16 12.15
CA PRO A 276 -11.77 11.59 13.36
C PRO A 276 -11.23 10.18 13.10
N TYR A 277 -10.00 9.91 13.49
CA TYR A 277 -9.33 8.64 13.13
C TYR A 277 -10.03 7.41 13.71
N ASP A 278 -10.62 7.50 14.89
CA ASP A 278 -11.45 6.43 15.46
C ASP A 278 -12.68 6.15 14.58
N GLN A 279 -13.36 7.19 14.07
CA GLN A 279 -14.47 7.04 13.13
C GLN A 279 -13.99 6.46 11.79
N PHE A 280 -12.84 6.91 11.29
CA PHE A 280 -12.22 6.37 10.08
C PHE A 280 -11.90 4.87 10.22
N VAL A 281 -11.41 4.42 11.37
CA VAL A 281 -11.16 3.00 11.68
C VAL A 281 -12.48 2.22 11.74
N ARG A 282 -13.50 2.75 12.43
CA ARG A 282 -14.82 2.09 12.53
C ARG A 282 -15.45 1.91 11.16
N GLU A 283 -15.36 2.91 10.29
CA GLU A 283 -15.90 2.81 8.93
C GLU A 283 -15.16 1.77 8.08
N GLN A 284 -13.86 1.57 8.28
CA GLN A 284 -13.10 0.57 7.53
C GLN A 284 -13.36 -0.87 7.98
N ILE A 285 -13.77 -1.08 9.22
CA ILE A 285 -14.05 -2.42 9.74
C ILE A 285 -15.53 -2.77 9.66
N ALA A 286 -16.42 -1.82 9.92
CA ALA A 286 -17.85 -2.04 10.11
C ALA A 286 -18.72 -0.90 9.58
N GLY A 287 -18.28 -0.18 8.54
CA GLY A 287 -18.97 1.01 8.03
C GLY A 287 -20.40 0.74 7.58
N ASP A 288 -20.68 -0.43 7.02
CA ASP A 288 -22.01 -0.89 6.64
C ASP A 288 -22.95 -1.16 7.84
N LEU A 289 -22.42 -1.26 9.05
CA LEU A 289 -23.13 -1.55 10.30
C LEU A 289 -23.31 -0.30 11.17
N LEU A 290 -22.75 0.85 10.77
CA LEU A 290 -22.82 2.07 11.55
C LEU A 290 -24.15 2.81 11.34
N PRO A 291 -24.66 3.55 12.36
CA PRO A 291 -25.79 4.45 12.18
C PRO A 291 -25.45 5.55 11.15
N HIS A 292 -26.46 5.98 10.41
CA HIS A 292 -26.33 7.02 9.39
C HIS A 292 -27.59 7.89 9.32
N ASP A 293 -27.40 9.17 9.02
CA ASP A 293 -28.48 10.17 8.91
C ASP A 293 -28.98 10.34 7.47
N SER A 294 -28.25 9.79 6.50
CA SER A 294 -28.61 9.88 5.08
C SER A 294 -28.08 8.70 4.26
N PRO A 295 -28.72 8.38 3.11
CA PRO A 295 -28.18 7.38 2.18
C PRO A 295 -26.77 7.68 1.70
N ALA A 296 -26.40 8.95 1.52
CA ALA A 296 -25.07 9.36 1.12
C ALA A 296 -24.02 9.04 2.20
N GLN A 297 -24.34 9.27 3.47
CA GLN A 297 -23.47 8.92 4.60
C GLN A 297 -23.33 7.40 4.71
N ARG A 298 -24.41 6.63 4.60
CA ARG A 298 -24.37 5.17 4.55
C ARG A 298 -23.44 4.67 3.45
N ASP A 299 -23.60 5.21 2.26
CA ASP A 299 -22.78 4.82 1.10
C ASP A 299 -21.29 5.14 1.34
N GLU A 300 -20.98 6.31 1.91
CA GLU A 300 -19.61 6.68 2.26
C GLU A 300 -19.02 5.74 3.33
N GLN A 301 -19.74 5.47 4.41
CA GLN A 301 -19.34 4.54 5.46
C GLN A 301 -19.13 3.13 4.90
N THR A 302 -20.04 2.67 4.03
CA THR A 302 -19.92 1.37 3.36
C THR A 302 -18.69 1.28 2.47
N MET A 303 -18.38 2.34 1.69
CA MET A 303 -17.16 2.39 0.87
C MET A 303 -15.88 2.27 1.72
N GLY A 304 -15.90 2.70 2.97
CA GLY A 304 -14.80 2.51 3.92
C GLY A 304 -14.44 1.04 4.11
N THR A 305 -15.43 0.14 4.12
CA THR A 305 -15.20 -1.31 4.32
C THR A 305 -14.42 -1.98 3.19
N ALA A 306 -14.22 -1.28 2.06
CA ALA A 306 -13.35 -1.76 0.99
C ALA A 306 -11.91 -2.02 1.45
N PHE A 307 -11.46 -1.44 2.55
CA PHE A 307 -10.21 -1.80 3.22
C PHE A 307 -10.06 -3.31 3.42
N LEU A 308 -11.14 -4.00 3.80
CA LEU A 308 -11.17 -5.45 4.02
C LEU A 308 -11.29 -6.25 2.72
N THR A 309 -11.74 -5.61 1.62
CA THR A 309 -12.01 -6.33 0.36
C THR A 309 -10.94 -6.11 -0.71
N ILE A 310 -10.13 -5.06 -0.60
CA ILE A 310 -9.21 -4.63 -1.65
C ILE A 310 -7.93 -5.48 -1.71
N GLY A 311 -7.66 -6.30 -0.71
CA GLY A 311 -6.48 -7.15 -0.63
C GLY A 311 -6.31 -8.14 -1.78
N PRO A 312 -5.13 -8.78 -1.88
CA PRO A 312 -4.87 -9.79 -2.90
C PRO A 312 -5.74 -11.04 -2.70
N LYS A 313 -6.10 -11.73 -3.81
CA LYS A 313 -6.94 -12.93 -3.77
C LYS A 313 -6.49 -13.99 -4.78
N THR A 314 -6.51 -15.25 -4.35
CA THR A 314 -6.28 -16.42 -5.21
C THR A 314 -7.61 -16.90 -5.78
N LEU A 315 -8.06 -16.31 -6.89
CA LEU A 315 -9.41 -16.54 -7.44
C LEU A 315 -9.64 -17.92 -8.07
N ASN A 316 -8.63 -18.73 -8.27
CA ASN A 316 -8.71 -20.10 -8.77
C ASN A 316 -8.44 -21.15 -7.67
N GLU A 317 -8.62 -20.80 -6.40
CA GLU A 317 -8.50 -21.75 -5.29
C GLU A 317 -9.45 -22.95 -5.47
N GLY A 318 -8.97 -24.16 -5.25
CA GLY A 318 -9.72 -25.38 -5.50
C GLY A 318 -10.93 -25.64 -4.58
N GLY A 319 -11.08 -24.89 -3.48
CA GLY A 319 -12.15 -25.01 -2.51
C GLY A 319 -12.64 -23.67 -1.97
N ILE A 320 -14.00 -23.49 -1.81
CA ILE A 320 -14.59 -22.25 -1.26
C ILE A 320 -14.13 -22.01 0.17
N GLU A 321 -14.02 -23.05 0.96
CA GLU A 321 -13.62 -22.97 2.35
C GLU A 321 -12.17 -22.48 2.47
N GLN A 322 -11.25 -23.04 1.67
CA GLN A 322 -9.85 -22.59 1.64
C GLN A 322 -9.75 -21.13 1.19
N PHE A 323 -10.51 -20.76 0.15
CA PHE A 323 -10.57 -19.37 -0.31
C PHE A 323 -11.02 -18.41 0.80
N ASN A 324 -12.10 -18.75 1.52
CA ASN A 324 -12.64 -17.92 2.58
C ASN A 324 -11.64 -17.76 3.73
N TYR A 325 -10.96 -18.84 4.15
CA TYR A 325 -9.90 -18.75 5.16
C TYR A 325 -8.69 -17.92 4.68
N ASN A 326 -8.33 -17.98 3.41
CA ASN A 326 -7.24 -17.17 2.87
C ASN A 326 -7.62 -15.68 2.78
N VAL A 327 -8.87 -15.36 2.46
CA VAL A 327 -9.38 -13.98 2.52
C VAL A 327 -9.42 -13.47 3.96
N ALA A 328 -9.90 -14.29 4.90
CA ALA A 328 -9.91 -13.92 6.32
C ALA A 328 -8.49 -13.73 6.87
N ASP A 329 -7.51 -14.52 6.44
CA ASP A 329 -6.10 -14.36 6.79
C ASP A 329 -5.55 -12.99 6.38
N ASP A 330 -5.80 -12.57 5.12
CA ASP A 330 -5.44 -11.24 4.63
C ASP A 330 -6.15 -10.11 5.41
N GLN A 331 -7.42 -10.30 5.76
CA GLN A 331 -8.18 -9.33 6.56
C GLN A 331 -7.65 -9.21 7.99
N ILE A 332 -7.25 -10.30 8.62
CA ILE A 332 -6.62 -10.33 9.95
C ILE A 332 -5.26 -9.63 9.89
N ASP A 333 -4.41 -10.01 8.94
CA ASP A 333 -3.07 -9.40 8.78
C ASP A 333 -3.18 -7.89 8.57
N ALA A 334 -4.04 -7.47 7.63
CA ALA A 334 -4.26 -6.06 7.35
C ALA A 334 -4.79 -5.30 8.56
N THR A 335 -5.81 -5.82 9.25
CA THR A 335 -6.43 -5.16 10.40
C THR A 335 -5.44 -5.02 11.55
N THR A 336 -4.75 -6.11 11.90
CA THR A 336 -3.86 -6.10 13.08
C THR A 336 -2.59 -5.29 12.83
N ARG A 337 -2.03 -5.29 11.61
CA ARG A 337 -0.88 -4.42 11.27
C ARG A 337 -1.28 -2.97 11.11
N ALA A 338 -2.39 -2.70 10.41
CA ALA A 338 -2.80 -1.33 10.14
C ALA A 338 -3.15 -0.56 11.41
N PHE A 339 -3.89 -1.17 12.32
CA PHE A 339 -4.43 -0.48 13.48
C PHE A 339 -3.69 -0.76 14.79
N LEU A 340 -3.12 -1.96 14.92
CA LEU A 340 -2.48 -2.39 16.17
C LEU A 340 -0.96 -2.56 16.06
N GLY A 341 -0.40 -2.56 14.84
CA GLY A 341 1.01 -2.83 14.63
C GLY A 341 1.42 -4.24 15.11
N LEU A 342 0.55 -5.24 14.94
CA LEU A 342 0.81 -6.63 15.36
C LEU A 342 0.73 -7.59 14.18
N THR A 343 1.49 -8.67 14.23
CA THR A 343 1.59 -9.69 13.19
C THR A 343 0.74 -10.93 13.51
N ALA A 344 -0.57 -10.75 13.73
CA ALA A 344 -1.45 -11.84 14.22
C ALA A 344 -1.59 -13.01 13.24
N ALA A 345 -1.39 -12.81 11.93
CA ALA A 345 -1.46 -13.87 10.92
C ALA A 345 -0.45 -15.01 11.16
N CYS A 346 0.65 -14.76 11.85
CA CYS A 346 1.61 -15.80 12.24
C CYS A 346 0.98 -16.87 13.16
N ALA A 347 -0.10 -16.53 13.88
CA ALA A 347 -0.79 -17.44 14.78
C ALA A 347 -1.79 -18.39 14.08
N ARG A 348 -1.87 -18.39 12.74
CA ARG A 348 -2.74 -19.29 11.96
C ARG A 348 -2.44 -20.77 12.16
N CYS A 349 -1.16 -21.14 12.27
CA CYS A 349 -0.75 -22.55 12.30
C CYS A 349 -0.32 -23.05 13.67
N HIS A 350 0.14 -22.18 14.54
CA HIS A 350 0.62 -22.42 15.90
C HIS A 350 0.57 -21.11 16.69
N ASP A 351 0.63 -21.15 18.02
CA ASP A 351 0.73 -19.92 18.82
C ASP A 351 1.88 -19.03 18.33
N HIS A 352 1.65 -17.72 18.31
CA HIS A 352 2.68 -16.79 17.83
C HIS A 352 3.96 -16.97 18.64
N LYS A 353 5.10 -17.17 17.95
CA LYS A 353 6.35 -17.58 18.59
C LYS A 353 6.89 -16.57 19.60
N TYR A 354 6.63 -15.28 19.39
CA TYR A 354 7.25 -14.19 20.16
C TYR A 354 6.24 -13.31 20.88
N ASP A 355 5.08 -13.10 20.28
CA ASP A 355 4.02 -12.27 20.84
C ASP A 355 2.98 -13.13 21.58
N PRO A 356 2.32 -12.62 22.61
CA PRO A 356 1.31 -13.36 23.36
C PRO A 356 -0.03 -13.45 22.59
N ILE A 357 0.03 -13.97 21.36
CA ILE A 357 -1.12 -14.18 20.47
C ILE A 357 -1.26 -15.67 20.25
N SER A 358 -2.33 -16.25 20.76
CA SER A 358 -2.61 -17.69 20.60
C SER A 358 -3.25 -17.99 19.26
N THR A 359 -3.14 -19.24 18.83
CA THR A 359 -3.91 -19.76 17.69
C THR A 359 -5.42 -19.58 17.91
N ARG A 360 -5.89 -19.69 19.15
CA ARG A 360 -7.30 -19.43 19.50
C ARG A 360 -7.69 -17.97 19.24
N ASP A 361 -6.85 -17.00 19.55
CA ASP A 361 -7.08 -15.58 19.24
C ASP A 361 -7.21 -15.35 17.73
N TYR A 362 -6.32 -15.99 16.94
CA TYR A 362 -6.40 -15.94 15.48
C TYR A 362 -7.74 -16.45 14.95
N TYR A 363 -8.19 -17.63 15.39
CA TYR A 363 -9.46 -18.20 14.92
C TYR A 363 -10.69 -17.51 15.51
N ALA A 364 -10.55 -16.83 16.65
CA ALA A 364 -11.58 -15.93 17.17
C ALA A 364 -11.80 -14.73 16.22
N LEU A 365 -10.72 -14.11 15.73
CA LEU A 365 -10.79 -13.08 14.70
C LEU A 365 -11.27 -13.63 13.33
N ALA A 366 -10.79 -14.82 12.93
CA ALA A 366 -11.21 -15.46 11.68
C ALA A 366 -12.73 -15.69 11.66
N GLY A 367 -13.33 -16.11 12.79
CA GLY A 367 -14.77 -16.26 12.92
C GLY A 367 -15.55 -14.98 12.64
N ILE A 368 -15.02 -13.81 13.00
CA ILE A 368 -15.62 -12.49 12.71
C ILE A 368 -15.66 -12.26 11.19
N PHE A 369 -14.53 -12.41 10.51
CA PHE A 369 -14.44 -12.14 9.07
C PHE A 369 -15.14 -13.20 8.21
N LEU A 370 -15.10 -14.48 8.60
CA LEU A 370 -15.85 -15.56 7.96
C LEU A 370 -17.37 -15.41 8.10
N SER A 371 -17.85 -14.64 9.08
CA SER A 371 -19.27 -14.30 9.27
C SER A 371 -19.72 -13.10 8.42
N SER A 372 -18.95 -12.71 7.41
CA SER A 372 -19.23 -11.57 6.55
C SER A 372 -19.06 -11.93 5.06
N VAL A 373 -19.79 -11.25 4.19
CA VAL A 373 -19.70 -11.37 2.73
C VAL A 373 -18.77 -10.29 2.17
N ASN A 374 -17.90 -10.70 1.27
CA ASN A 374 -16.90 -9.85 0.63
C ASN A 374 -17.31 -9.52 -0.81
N HIS A 375 -17.67 -8.25 -1.08
CA HIS A 375 -17.95 -7.74 -2.41
C HIS A 375 -16.68 -7.20 -3.06
N ALA A 376 -15.95 -8.05 -3.79
CA ALA A 376 -14.69 -7.68 -4.43
C ALA A 376 -14.84 -7.01 -5.80
N GLY A 377 -16.06 -6.97 -6.37
CA GLY A 377 -16.30 -6.35 -7.67
C GLY A 377 -15.73 -7.10 -8.87
N VAL A 378 -15.43 -8.38 -8.74
CA VAL A 378 -14.82 -9.23 -9.80
C VAL A 378 -15.85 -10.22 -10.32
N ALA A 379 -16.02 -10.36 -11.63
CA ALA A 379 -16.82 -11.39 -12.24
C ALA A 379 -16.03 -12.70 -12.35
N THR A 380 -16.38 -13.75 -11.59
CA THR A 380 -15.82 -15.10 -11.76
C THR A 380 -16.92 -16.12 -11.88
N ASN A 381 -16.74 -17.12 -12.73
CA ASN A 381 -17.70 -18.23 -12.85
C ASN A 381 -17.71 -19.18 -11.64
N VAL A 382 -16.83 -18.95 -10.67
CA VAL A 382 -16.59 -19.93 -9.60
C VAL A 382 -17.43 -19.66 -8.38
N ARG A 383 -17.91 -18.40 -8.14
CA ARG A 383 -18.56 -18.07 -6.87
C ARG A 383 -19.27 -16.71 -6.91
N ASP A 384 -20.53 -16.74 -7.33
CA ASP A 384 -21.36 -15.54 -7.51
C ASP A 384 -21.52 -14.65 -6.27
N GLU A 385 -21.37 -15.19 -5.06
CA GLU A 385 -21.60 -14.46 -3.81
C GLU A 385 -20.45 -13.49 -3.43
N HIS A 386 -19.22 -13.81 -3.81
CA HIS A 386 -18.04 -12.99 -3.48
C HIS A 386 -17.59 -12.03 -4.60
N VAL A 387 -18.39 -11.90 -5.64
CA VAL A 387 -17.95 -11.39 -6.93
C VAL A 387 -18.64 -10.09 -7.32
N GLY A 388 -19.83 -9.83 -6.78
CA GLY A 388 -20.62 -8.65 -7.08
C GLY A 388 -20.04 -7.36 -6.45
N THR A 389 -20.57 -6.24 -6.86
CA THR A 389 -20.43 -4.98 -6.17
C THR A 389 -21.57 -4.80 -5.17
N TYR A 390 -21.28 -4.17 -4.04
CA TYR A 390 -22.33 -3.71 -3.11
C TYR A 390 -23.08 -2.55 -3.76
N PRO A 391 -24.43 -2.58 -3.85
CA PRO A 391 -25.19 -1.53 -4.50
C PRO A 391 -25.27 -0.27 -3.65
N LEU A 392 -24.95 0.87 -4.24
CA LEU A 392 -25.03 2.19 -3.62
C LEU A 392 -26.30 2.94 -4.06
N GLY A 393 -26.62 4.00 -3.35
CA GLY A 393 -27.76 4.87 -3.59
C GLY A 393 -29.01 4.46 -2.80
N PRO A 394 -30.02 5.35 -2.73
CA PRO A 394 -31.20 5.15 -1.88
C PRO A 394 -31.98 3.87 -2.19
N ASN A 395 -32.06 3.51 -3.49
CA ASN A 395 -32.81 2.34 -3.97
C ASN A 395 -31.90 1.28 -4.60
N GLY A 396 -30.60 1.25 -4.23
CA GLY A 396 -29.62 0.36 -4.87
C GLY A 396 -30.00 -1.12 -4.79
N ALA A 397 -30.45 -1.60 -3.63
CA ALA A 397 -30.86 -2.99 -3.44
C ALA A 397 -32.11 -3.35 -4.25
N GLU A 398 -33.08 -2.46 -4.32
CA GLU A 398 -34.32 -2.63 -5.09
C GLU A 398 -34.02 -2.72 -6.59
N LEU A 399 -33.16 -1.82 -7.10
CA LEU A 399 -32.72 -1.84 -8.49
C LEU A 399 -31.98 -3.12 -8.86
N VAL A 400 -31.18 -3.68 -7.94
CA VAL A 400 -30.52 -4.98 -8.15
C VAL A 400 -31.56 -6.10 -8.22
N ALA A 401 -32.57 -6.10 -7.33
CA ALA A 401 -33.61 -7.11 -7.32
C ALA A 401 -34.45 -7.04 -8.61
N GLU A 402 -34.88 -5.84 -9.02
CA GLU A 402 -35.62 -5.62 -10.24
C GLU A 402 -34.81 -6.07 -11.49
N ARG A 403 -33.56 -5.64 -11.57
CA ARG A 403 -32.64 -6.04 -12.64
C ARG A 403 -32.52 -7.56 -12.73
N LYS A 404 -32.32 -8.24 -11.60
CA LYS A 404 -32.20 -9.71 -11.53
C LYS A 404 -33.46 -10.40 -12.01
N ALA A 405 -34.65 -9.90 -11.65
CA ALA A 405 -35.92 -10.42 -12.09
C ALA A 405 -36.09 -10.27 -13.60
N LYS A 406 -35.82 -9.05 -14.15
CA LYS A 406 -35.88 -8.78 -15.58
C LYS A 406 -34.86 -9.57 -16.39
N GLN A 407 -33.65 -9.73 -15.87
CA GLN A 407 -32.63 -10.54 -16.50
C GLN A 407 -33.04 -12.01 -16.60
N LYS A 408 -33.62 -12.57 -15.54
CA LYS A 408 -34.12 -13.97 -15.52
C LYS A 408 -35.24 -14.16 -16.56
N GLU A 409 -36.14 -13.19 -16.67
CA GLU A 409 -37.19 -13.18 -17.68
C GLU A 409 -36.63 -13.17 -19.13
N TRP A 410 -35.64 -12.29 -19.36
CA TRP A 410 -34.93 -12.21 -20.63
C TRP A 410 -34.18 -13.50 -20.98
N GLU A 411 -33.45 -14.09 -20.01
CA GLU A 411 -32.71 -15.35 -20.21
C GLU A 411 -33.66 -16.52 -20.56
N ALA A 412 -34.78 -16.62 -19.88
CA ALA A 412 -35.78 -17.62 -20.18
C ALA A 412 -36.32 -17.47 -21.61
N ARG A 413 -36.60 -16.24 -22.03
CA ARG A 413 -37.09 -15.95 -23.39
C ARG A 413 -36.01 -16.15 -24.45
N GLN A 414 -34.78 -15.75 -24.17
CA GLN A 414 -33.64 -15.99 -25.05
C GLN A 414 -33.39 -17.49 -25.28
N LYS A 415 -33.53 -18.34 -24.26
CA LYS A 415 -33.39 -19.80 -24.41
C LYS A 415 -34.41 -20.35 -25.41
N ILE A 416 -35.66 -19.88 -25.34
CA ILE A 416 -36.71 -20.28 -26.31
C ILE A 416 -36.35 -19.80 -27.74
N TYR A 417 -35.91 -18.54 -27.88
CA TYR A 417 -35.45 -17.95 -29.13
C TYR A 417 -34.32 -18.77 -29.76
N LEU A 418 -33.28 -19.10 -29.01
CA LEU A 418 -32.14 -19.91 -29.47
C LEU A 418 -32.57 -21.33 -29.88
N GLY A 419 -33.56 -21.90 -29.23
CA GLY A 419 -34.17 -23.20 -29.63
C GLY A 419 -34.85 -23.13 -31.00
N VAL A 420 -35.58 -22.02 -31.30
CA VAL A 420 -36.21 -21.81 -32.60
C VAL A 420 -35.19 -21.50 -33.68
N ILE A 421 -34.10 -20.77 -33.33
CA ILE A 421 -32.95 -20.54 -34.24
C ILE A 421 -32.35 -21.87 -34.70
N LYS A 422 -32.05 -22.79 -33.74
CA LYS A 422 -31.54 -24.13 -34.06
C LYS A 422 -32.45 -24.89 -35.01
N LYS A 423 -33.80 -24.81 -34.82
CA LYS A 423 -34.77 -25.42 -35.71
C LYS A 423 -34.75 -24.78 -37.12
N ARG A 424 -34.66 -23.46 -37.20
CA ARG A 424 -34.49 -22.74 -38.46
C ARG A 424 -33.26 -23.21 -39.23
N ASP A 425 -32.10 -23.28 -38.53
CA ASP A 425 -30.85 -23.64 -39.17
C ASP A 425 -30.82 -25.11 -39.61
N ALA A 426 -31.43 -26.00 -38.83
CA ALA A 426 -31.63 -27.40 -39.25
C ALA A 426 -32.52 -27.54 -40.49
N LEU A 427 -33.61 -26.75 -40.59
CA LEU A 427 -34.46 -26.74 -41.77
C LEU A 427 -33.73 -26.15 -42.99
N ARG A 428 -32.99 -25.07 -42.85
CA ARG A 428 -32.17 -24.48 -43.91
C ARG A 428 -31.12 -25.47 -44.42
N LYS A 429 -30.46 -26.21 -43.55
CA LYS A 429 -29.52 -27.25 -43.92
C LYS A 429 -30.24 -28.38 -44.73
N LYS A 430 -31.40 -28.84 -44.23
CA LYS A 430 -32.18 -29.83 -44.96
C LYS A 430 -32.59 -29.36 -46.37
N ILE A 431 -32.99 -28.08 -46.51
CA ILE A 431 -33.34 -27.48 -47.80
C ILE A 431 -32.13 -27.46 -48.74
N ALA A 432 -30.96 -27.15 -48.24
CA ALA A 432 -29.75 -27.13 -49.05
C ALA A 432 -29.33 -28.52 -49.59
N GLU A 433 -29.62 -29.54 -48.82
CA GLU A 433 -29.27 -30.97 -49.09
C GLU A 433 -30.38 -31.74 -49.80
N ALA A 434 -31.62 -31.20 -49.90
CA ALA A 434 -32.80 -31.88 -50.44
C ALA A 434 -32.88 -31.89 -51.96
N PRO A 435 -33.46 -32.97 -52.53
CA PRO A 435 -33.81 -32.98 -53.95
C PRO A 435 -34.88 -31.92 -54.27
N GLU A 436 -34.91 -31.41 -55.53
CA GLU A 436 -35.80 -30.34 -55.96
C GLU A 436 -37.30 -30.56 -55.63
N ALA A 437 -37.75 -31.80 -55.75
CA ALA A 437 -39.15 -32.21 -55.45
C ALA A 437 -39.54 -32.00 -54.00
N GLU A 438 -38.63 -32.01 -53.05
CA GLU A 438 -38.86 -31.87 -51.61
C GLU A 438 -38.64 -30.45 -51.08
N LYS A 439 -37.89 -29.61 -51.77
CA LYS A 439 -37.56 -28.26 -51.33
C LYS A 439 -38.80 -27.42 -51.03
N THR A 440 -39.81 -27.41 -51.96
CA THR A 440 -41.05 -26.63 -51.76
C THR A 440 -41.81 -27.00 -50.48
N LYS A 441 -41.75 -28.29 -50.05
CA LYS A 441 -42.35 -28.71 -48.80
C LYS A 441 -41.59 -28.18 -47.59
N LEU A 442 -40.31 -28.32 -47.60
CA LEU A 442 -39.42 -27.85 -46.52
C LEU A 442 -39.43 -26.31 -46.38
N GLU A 443 -39.55 -25.60 -47.49
CA GLU A 443 -39.73 -24.15 -47.49
C GLU A 443 -41.05 -23.70 -46.89
N ARG A 444 -42.16 -24.44 -47.15
CA ARG A 444 -43.42 -24.20 -46.43
C ARG A 444 -43.31 -24.42 -44.94
N GLU A 445 -42.55 -25.41 -44.47
CA GLU A 445 -42.26 -25.64 -43.06
C GLU A 445 -41.34 -24.56 -42.43
N LEU A 446 -40.42 -24.00 -43.23
CA LEU A 446 -39.50 -22.94 -42.78
C LEU A 446 -40.22 -21.60 -42.55
N LYS A 447 -41.25 -21.27 -43.38
CA LYS A 447 -41.96 -19.97 -43.31
C LYS A 447 -42.50 -19.62 -41.92
N PRO A 448 -43.26 -20.51 -41.19
CA PRO A 448 -43.75 -20.26 -39.84
C PRO A 448 -42.61 -20.18 -38.81
N VAL A 449 -41.49 -20.89 -39.01
CA VAL A 449 -40.35 -20.82 -38.16
C VAL A 449 -39.65 -19.44 -38.27
N LEU A 450 -39.56 -18.90 -39.50
CA LEU A 450 -38.99 -17.54 -39.69
C LEU A 450 -39.88 -16.47 -39.04
N ALA A 451 -41.21 -16.57 -39.20
CA ALA A 451 -42.14 -15.65 -38.52
C ALA A 451 -41.97 -15.71 -36.99
N LYS A 452 -41.84 -16.93 -36.43
CA LYS A 452 -41.59 -17.11 -34.98
C LYS A 452 -40.24 -16.58 -34.54
N VAL A 453 -39.19 -16.76 -35.34
CA VAL A 453 -37.86 -16.15 -35.07
C VAL A 453 -37.98 -14.63 -35.00
N SER A 454 -38.66 -13.99 -35.98
CA SER A 454 -38.85 -12.54 -36.01
C SER A 454 -39.65 -12.01 -34.80
N ALA A 455 -40.73 -12.73 -34.43
CA ALA A 455 -41.54 -12.37 -33.27
C ALA A 455 -40.73 -12.47 -31.95
N LEU A 456 -40.06 -13.62 -31.70
CA LEU A 456 -39.25 -13.84 -30.54
C LEU A 456 -38.04 -12.88 -30.46
N ASN A 457 -37.46 -12.51 -31.61
CA ASN A 457 -36.36 -11.53 -31.63
C ASN A 457 -36.82 -10.15 -31.15
N ARG A 458 -38.04 -9.72 -31.55
CA ARG A 458 -38.62 -8.45 -31.03
C ARG A 458 -38.85 -8.52 -29.51
N GLU A 459 -39.42 -9.63 -29.02
CA GLU A 459 -39.68 -9.83 -27.60
C GLU A 459 -38.40 -9.86 -26.78
N VAL A 460 -37.39 -10.63 -27.22
CA VAL A 460 -36.08 -10.72 -26.55
C VAL A 460 -35.37 -9.35 -26.53
N SER A 461 -35.49 -8.58 -27.65
CA SER A 461 -34.91 -7.23 -27.71
C SER A 461 -35.63 -6.25 -26.76
N ALA A 462 -36.97 -6.31 -26.72
CA ALA A 462 -37.76 -5.46 -25.82
C ALA A 462 -37.48 -5.80 -24.34
N LEU A 463 -37.44 -7.09 -24.00
CA LEU A 463 -37.04 -7.51 -22.64
C LEU A 463 -35.62 -7.06 -22.27
N ARG A 464 -34.67 -7.17 -23.18
CA ARG A 464 -33.31 -6.68 -22.95
C ARG A 464 -33.26 -5.17 -22.70
N GLN A 465 -34.04 -4.39 -23.41
CA GLN A 465 -34.14 -2.93 -23.21
C GLN A 465 -34.87 -2.56 -21.92
N SER A 466 -35.75 -3.45 -21.41
CA SER A 466 -36.45 -3.22 -20.13
C SER A 466 -35.60 -3.55 -18.89
N ILE A 467 -34.40 -4.14 -19.05
CA ILE A 467 -33.49 -4.38 -17.92
C ILE A 467 -32.90 -3.05 -17.48
N PRO A 468 -33.16 -2.58 -16.25
CA PRO A 468 -32.64 -1.30 -15.79
C PRO A 468 -31.11 -1.34 -15.74
N ASP A 469 -30.48 -0.18 -15.85
CA ASP A 469 -29.03 -0.06 -15.62
C ASP A 469 -28.66 -0.49 -14.21
N PRO A 470 -27.47 -1.08 -14.01
CA PRO A 470 -27.04 -1.45 -12.67
C PRO A 470 -26.85 -0.18 -11.82
N PRO A 471 -27.24 -0.20 -10.54
CA PRO A 471 -26.94 0.90 -9.64
C PRO A 471 -25.43 1.11 -9.52
N PRO A 472 -24.98 2.30 -9.10
CA PRO A 472 -23.60 2.48 -8.72
C PRO A 472 -23.18 1.43 -7.70
N GLY A 473 -22.02 0.82 -7.91
CA GLY A 473 -21.52 -0.25 -7.03
C GLY A 473 -20.20 0.12 -6.35
N ALA A 474 -19.93 -0.47 -5.20
CA ALA A 474 -18.65 -0.37 -4.50
C ALA A 474 -18.09 -1.75 -4.15
N MET A 475 -16.77 -1.83 -3.95
CA MET A 475 -16.18 -2.88 -3.15
C MET A 475 -16.55 -2.62 -1.69
N ALA A 476 -17.06 -3.63 -1.00
CA ALA A 476 -17.53 -3.46 0.38
C ALA A 476 -17.70 -4.80 1.10
N MET A 477 -17.89 -4.72 2.41
CA MET A 477 -18.35 -5.84 3.24
C MET A 477 -19.80 -5.67 3.64
N HIS A 478 -20.48 -6.77 3.95
CA HIS A 478 -21.71 -6.79 4.74
C HIS A 478 -21.79 -8.07 5.55
N ASP A 479 -22.62 -8.08 6.61
CA ASP A 479 -22.76 -9.27 7.45
C ASP A 479 -23.48 -10.40 6.72
N SER A 480 -23.00 -11.62 6.92
CA SER A 480 -23.63 -12.82 6.38
C SER A 480 -24.88 -13.17 7.23
N ASN A 481 -25.91 -13.72 6.57
CA ASN A 481 -27.04 -14.33 7.26
C ASN A 481 -26.65 -15.61 8.02
N ALA A 482 -25.49 -16.20 7.71
CA ALA A 482 -24.96 -17.42 8.31
C ALA A 482 -23.69 -17.11 9.12
N THR A 483 -23.87 -16.47 10.27
CA THR A 483 -22.75 -16.20 11.17
C THR A 483 -22.37 -17.43 11.98
N ALA A 484 -21.08 -17.72 12.10
CA ALA A 484 -20.58 -18.89 12.83
C ALA A 484 -19.25 -18.62 13.53
N ASN A 485 -19.02 -19.37 14.61
CA ASN A 485 -17.71 -19.48 15.22
C ASN A 485 -16.79 -20.34 14.34
N SER A 486 -15.48 -20.12 14.40
CA SER A 486 -14.51 -20.87 13.59
C SER A 486 -13.88 -22.01 14.37
N PRO A 487 -13.74 -23.21 13.80
CA PRO A 487 -12.83 -24.21 14.37
C PRO A 487 -11.38 -23.76 14.23
N VAL A 488 -10.54 -24.18 15.15
CA VAL A 488 -9.09 -24.10 15.01
C VAL A 488 -8.68 -25.07 13.92
N LEU A 489 -8.00 -24.60 12.88
CA LEU A 489 -7.41 -25.46 11.86
C LEU A 489 -6.03 -25.92 12.34
N LEU A 490 -5.90 -27.22 12.65
CA LEU A 490 -4.64 -27.76 13.13
C LEU A 490 -3.56 -27.58 12.06
N ARG A 491 -2.47 -26.90 12.42
CA ARG A 491 -1.39 -26.49 11.51
C ARG A 491 -1.86 -25.69 10.28
N GLY A 492 -3.00 -25.01 10.39
CA GLY A 492 -3.62 -24.23 9.30
C GLY A 492 -4.33 -25.04 8.23
N SER A 493 -4.49 -26.36 8.42
CA SER A 493 -5.12 -27.27 7.45
C SER A 493 -6.63 -27.26 7.58
N ILE A 494 -7.35 -26.94 6.49
CA ILE A 494 -8.83 -26.99 6.46
C ILE A 494 -9.40 -28.40 6.64
N ARG A 495 -8.57 -29.44 6.46
CA ARG A 495 -8.97 -30.85 6.60
C ARG A 495 -8.93 -31.31 8.06
N ASP A 496 -8.10 -30.65 8.88
CA ASP A 496 -7.83 -31.04 10.25
C ASP A 496 -8.41 -29.99 11.20
N LYS A 497 -9.68 -30.16 11.58
CA LYS A 497 -10.44 -29.23 12.42
C LYS A 497 -10.34 -29.65 13.88
N GLY A 498 -9.91 -28.74 14.74
CA GLY A 498 -9.91 -28.86 16.20
C GLY A 498 -11.14 -28.20 16.84
N ASP A 499 -10.96 -27.71 18.07
CA ASP A 499 -12.02 -27.06 18.84
C ASP A 499 -12.60 -25.83 18.14
N VAL A 500 -13.91 -25.62 18.28
CA VAL A 500 -14.60 -24.41 17.82
C VAL A 500 -14.36 -23.27 18.81
N VAL A 501 -13.85 -22.15 18.32
CA VAL A 501 -13.54 -20.97 19.12
C VAL A 501 -14.62 -19.91 18.92
N PRO A 502 -15.17 -19.32 20.00
CA PRO A 502 -16.06 -18.17 19.89
C PRO A 502 -15.38 -16.99 19.18
N ARG A 503 -16.16 -16.24 18.40
CA ARG A 503 -15.69 -14.97 17.80
C ARG A 503 -15.21 -14.02 18.88
N GLY A 504 -14.05 -13.36 18.65
CA GLY A 504 -13.39 -12.55 19.67
C GLY A 504 -12.25 -11.73 19.11
N ALA A 505 -11.56 -11.03 20.00
CA ALA A 505 -10.37 -10.23 19.71
C ALA A 505 -9.14 -10.84 20.40
N LEU A 506 -7.97 -10.19 20.25
CA LEU A 506 -6.72 -10.65 20.84
C LEU A 506 -6.77 -10.55 22.37
N SER A 507 -6.61 -11.67 23.07
CA SER A 507 -6.67 -11.78 24.53
C SER A 507 -5.55 -11.00 25.24
N ALA A 508 -4.41 -10.81 24.57
CA ALA A 508 -3.26 -10.08 25.09
C ALA A 508 -3.48 -8.57 25.26
N VAL A 509 -4.45 -7.98 24.54
CA VAL A 509 -4.76 -6.54 24.65
C VAL A 509 -5.75 -6.33 25.80
N PRO A 510 -5.43 -5.48 26.80
CA PRO A 510 -6.18 -5.39 28.06
C PRO A 510 -7.49 -4.58 27.91
N VAL A 511 -8.28 -4.90 26.92
CA VAL A 511 -9.60 -4.28 26.63
C VAL A 511 -10.62 -5.38 26.40
N SER A 512 -11.72 -5.35 27.13
CA SER A 512 -12.79 -6.34 26.96
C SER A 512 -13.59 -6.07 25.69
N LEU A 513 -13.75 -7.07 24.86
CA LEU A 513 -14.64 -7.01 23.72
C LEU A 513 -16.11 -7.08 24.18
N ARG A 514 -16.98 -6.24 23.63
CA ARG A 514 -18.43 -6.33 23.84
C ARG A 514 -18.94 -7.70 23.31
N LYS A 515 -19.88 -8.31 24.04
CA LYS A 515 -20.46 -9.60 23.65
C LYS A 515 -21.03 -9.56 22.23
N ILE A 516 -20.63 -10.52 21.40
CA ILE A 516 -21.14 -10.68 20.04
C ILE A 516 -22.40 -11.53 20.08
N GLY A 517 -23.47 -11.01 19.50
CA GLY A 517 -24.74 -11.72 19.35
C GLY A 517 -24.66 -12.86 18.32
N ARG A 518 -25.62 -13.81 18.37
CA ARG A 518 -25.62 -14.94 17.44
C ARG A 518 -25.77 -14.52 15.98
N ALA A 519 -26.54 -13.47 15.70
CA ALA A 519 -26.81 -12.97 14.36
C ALA A 519 -25.83 -11.88 13.89
N GLU A 520 -24.87 -11.46 14.71
CA GLU A 520 -23.88 -10.42 14.40
C GLU A 520 -22.59 -11.06 13.93
N SER A 521 -21.90 -10.50 12.95
CA SER A 521 -20.56 -10.97 12.56
C SER A 521 -19.51 -10.75 13.65
N GLY A 522 -19.65 -9.68 14.41
CA GLY A 522 -18.67 -9.20 15.39
C GLY A 522 -17.77 -8.07 14.86
N ARG A 523 -17.92 -7.64 13.59
CA ARG A 523 -17.12 -6.53 13.03
C ARG A 523 -17.35 -5.20 13.76
N LEU A 524 -18.57 -4.90 14.14
CA LEU A 524 -18.89 -3.69 14.92
C LEU A 524 -18.21 -3.71 16.28
N GLN A 525 -18.27 -4.85 16.99
CA GLN A 525 -17.61 -5.03 18.29
C GLN A 525 -16.08 -4.95 18.15
N LEU A 526 -15.52 -5.51 17.08
CA LEU A 526 -14.10 -5.42 16.79
C LEU A 526 -13.67 -3.97 16.52
N ALA A 527 -14.46 -3.21 15.74
CA ALA A 527 -14.20 -1.80 15.47
C ALA A 527 -14.23 -0.94 16.76
N GLU A 528 -15.23 -1.18 17.61
CA GLU A 528 -15.32 -0.53 18.94
C GLU A 528 -14.11 -0.87 19.82
N TRP A 529 -13.70 -2.13 19.84
CA TRP A 529 -12.55 -2.62 20.61
C TRP A 529 -11.23 -2.03 20.12
N ILE A 530 -11.02 -1.93 18.80
CA ILE A 530 -9.81 -1.30 18.23
C ILE A 530 -9.78 0.19 18.61
N THR A 531 -10.91 0.88 18.59
CA THR A 531 -11.00 2.33 18.82
C THR A 531 -11.26 2.71 20.29
N ASP A 532 -11.31 1.73 21.20
CA ASP A 532 -11.42 2.01 22.62
C ASP A 532 -10.20 2.82 23.08
N ARG A 533 -10.45 3.91 23.83
CA ARG A 533 -9.35 4.77 24.31
C ARG A 533 -8.39 4.07 25.26
N ARG A 534 -8.81 2.93 25.85
CA ARG A 534 -7.97 2.07 26.70
C ARG A 534 -7.09 1.13 25.87
N ASN A 535 -7.35 0.97 24.57
CA ASN A 535 -6.50 0.16 23.70
C ASN A 535 -5.14 0.85 23.55
N PRO A 536 -4.04 0.20 24.04
CA PRO A 536 -2.74 0.86 24.11
C PRO A 536 -2.08 1.03 22.74
N LEU A 537 -2.59 0.42 21.68
CA LEU A 537 -1.90 0.31 20.39
C LEU A 537 -2.40 1.33 19.38
N THR A 538 -3.70 1.48 19.20
CA THR A 538 -4.32 2.22 18.07
C THR A 538 -3.79 3.65 17.93
N ALA A 539 -3.83 4.43 19.01
CA ALA A 539 -3.32 5.80 19.00
C ALA A 539 -1.80 5.85 18.81
N ARG A 540 -1.03 4.99 19.50
CA ARG A 540 0.43 4.92 19.36
C ARG A 540 0.87 4.59 17.94
N VAL A 541 0.18 3.65 17.28
CA VAL A 541 0.50 3.23 15.91
C VAL A 541 0.28 4.39 14.94
N MET A 542 -0.86 5.09 15.02
CA MET A 542 -1.13 6.22 14.11
C MET A 542 -0.18 7.39 14.37
N VAL A 543 0.05 7.76 15.61
CA VAL A 543 1.04 8.79 15.99
C VAL A 543 2.41 8.46 15.44
N ASN A 544 2.85 7.21 15.58
CA ASN A 544 4.14 6.78 15.07
C ASN A 544 4.24 6.87 13.53
N ARG A 545 3.14 6.57 12.80
CA ARG A 545 3.11 6.74 11.34
C ARG A 545 3.17 8.20 10.92
N VAL A 546 2.41 9.07 11.57
CA VAL A 546 2.49 10.52 11.31
C VAL A 546 3.93 11.02 11.55
N TRP A 547 4.53 10.64 12.68
CA TRP A 547 5.92 10.98 12.99
C TRP A 547 6.90 10.46 11.94
N LEU A 548 6.75 9.20 11.53
CA LEU A 548 7.58 8.59 10.48
C LEU A 548 7.56 9.39 9.18
N HIS A 549 6.37 9.80 8.72
CA HIS A 549 6.24 10.52 7.45
C HIS A 549 6.84 11.93 7.52
N LEU A 550 6.79 12.58 8.67
CA LEU A 550 7.36 13.92 8.88
C LEU A 550 8.88 13.91 9.09
N PHE A 551 9.43 12.89 9.78
CA PHE A 551 10.86 12.83 10.11
C PHE A 551 11.64 11.78 9.31
N GLY A 552 10.99 10.92 8.52
CA GLY A 552 11.61 9.81 7.80
C GLY A 552 11.96 8.60 8.67
N ARG A 553 11.80 8.70 9.99
CA ARG A 553 11.98 7.62 10.96
C ARG A 553 10.92 7.73 12.06
N GLY A 554 10.23 6.64 12.35
CA GLY A 554 9.26 6.58 13.44
C GLY A 554 9.94 6.62 14.82
N LEU A 555 9.21 7.04 15.84
CA LEU A 555 9.61 6.84 17.24
C LEU A 555 9.81 5.35 17.50
N VAL A 556 8.94 4.51 16.94
CA VAL A 556 9.15 3.06 16.76
C VAL A 556 9.58 2.84 15.30
N PRO A 557 10.80 2.40 15.04
CA PRO A 557 11.32 2.27 13.67
C PRO A 557 10.62 1.23 12.81
N THR A 558 9.89 0.28 13.42
CA THR A 558 9.09 -0.78 12.78
C THR A 558 7.60 -0.46 12.88
N PRO A 559 7.03 0.40 11.99
CA PRO A 559 5.67 0.93 12.17
C PRO A 559 4.56 -0.11 12.05
N ASP A 560 4.83 -1.27 11.43
CA ASP A 560 3.89 -2.37 11.24
C ASP A 560 4.12 -3.52 12.24
N ASN A 561 5.10 -3.38 13.16
CA ASN A 561 5.40 -4.37 14.18
C ASN A 561 5.84 -3.69 15.49
N PHE A 562 4.93 -3.64 16.46
CA PHE A 562 5.11 -3.17 17.83
C PHE A 562 5.28 -4.33 18.80
N GLY A 563 5.27 -5.57 18.29
CA GLY A 563 5.51 -6.78 19.06
C GLY A 563 6.98 -7.03 19.38
N ALA A 564 7.28 -8.22 19.89
CA ALA A 564 8.60 -8.60 20.39
C ALA A 564 9.71 -8.58 19.32
N LEU A 565 9.38 -8.83 18.05
CA LEU A 565 10.32 -8.70 16.93
C LEU A 565 10.44 -7.27 16.40
N GLY A 566 9.58 -6.36 16.84
CA GLY A 566 9.67 -4.95 16.55
C GLY A 566 10.76 -4.25 17.34
N GLN A 567 11.16 -3.07 16.90
CA GLN A 567 12.10 -2.24 17.66
C GLN A 567 11.39 -1.46 18.78
N ARG A 568 12.08 -1.25 19.87
CA ARG A 568 11.55 -0.43 20.96
C ARG A 568 11.50 1.05 20.55
N PRO A 569 10.57 1.84 21.11
CA PRO A 569 10.53 3.27 20.86
C PRO A 569 11.78 3.98 21.40
N THR A 570 12.34 4.89 20.60
CA THR A 570 13.46 5.75 21.03
C THR A 570 13.04 6.73 22.13
N HIS A 571 11.78 7.20 22.04
CA HIS A 571 11.20 8.18 22.97
C HIS A 571 9.83 7.67 23.45
N PRO A 572 9.78 6.66 24.37
CA PRO A 572 8.51 6.03 24.77
C PRO A 572 7.54 7.02 25.43
N GLN A 573 8.05 7.92 26.28
CA GLN A 573 7.24 8.94 26.93
C GLN A 573 6.63 9.93 25.94
N LEU A 574 7.37 10.36 24.90
CA LEU A 574 6.84 11.22 23.85
C LEU A 574 5.74 10.51 23.05
N LEU A 575 5.93 9.21 22.76
CA LEU A 575 4.93 8.41 22.05
C LEU A 575 3.62 8.36 22.83
N ASP A 576 3.68 8.18 24.14
CA ASP A 576 2.51 8.15 25.02
C ASP A 576 1.86 9.53 25.16
N ASP A 577 2.64 10.60 25.32
CA ASP A 577 2.14 11.97 25.38
C ASP A 577 1.39 12.37 24.11
N LEU A 578 1.98 12.06 22.97
CA LEU A 578 1.34 12.31 21.66
C LEU A 578 0.08 11.44 21.44
N ALA A 579 0.09 10.17 21.89
CA ALA A 579 -1.07 9.30 21.80
C ALA A 579 -2.25 9.82 22.63
N LEU A 580 -2.00 10.26 23.87
CA LEU A 580 -3.02 10.87 24.72
C LEU A 580 -3.53 12.20 24.15
N ARG A 581 -2.62 13.03 23.63
CA ARG A 581 -3.01 14.29 22.99
C ARG A 581 -3.87 14.02 21.76
N PHE A 582 -3.47 13.09 20.89
CA PHE A 582 -4.21 12.71 19.69
C PHE A 582 -5.65 12.27 20.02
N MET A 583 -5.81 11.40 21.03
CA MET A 583 -7.13 11.01 21.53
C MET A 583 -7.89 12.19 22.16
N GLY A 584 -7.20 13.08 22.86
CA GLY A 584 -7.80 14.28 23.48
C GLY A 584 -8.23 15.35 22.49
N ASP A 585 -7.53 15.43 21.36
CA ASP A 585 -7.81 16.36 20.25
C ASP A 585 -8.79 15.75 19.21
N ASP A 586 -9.75 14.93 19.67
CA ASP A 586 -10.80 14.27 18.87
C ASP A 586 -10.24 13.38 17.75
N TRP A 587 -9.11 12.73 17.96
CA TRP A 587 -8.46 11.90 16.97
C TRP A 587 -8.15 12.61 15.64
N SER A 588 -7.96 13.94 15.68
CA SER A 588 -7.67 14.78 14.52
C SER A 588 -6.23 14.59 14.05
N VAL A 589 -6.07 14.05 12.83
CA VAL A 589 -4.76 13.88 12.20
C VAL A 589 -4.13 15.23 11.87
N LYS A 590 -4.92 16.20 11.43
CA LYS A 590 -4.44 17.55 11.12
C LYS A 590 -3.93 18.28 12.36
N ARG A 591 -4.62 18.19 13.51
CA ARG A 591 -4.16 18.76 14.77
C ARG A 591 -2.85 18.13 15.25
N LEU A 592 -2.72 16.80 15.12
CA LEU A 592 -1.49 16.09 15.44
C LEU A 592 -0.32 16.56 14.57
N ILE A 593 -0.52 16.63 13.25
CA ILE A 593 0.49 17.13 12.31
C ILE A 593 0.87 18.56 12.64
N ARG A 594 -0.13 19.45 12.85
CA ARG A 594 0.10 20.84 13.23
C ARG A 594 1.00 20.97 14.45
N ALA A 595 0.69 20.22 15.51
CA ALA A 595 1.49 20.22 16.72
C ALA A 595 2.95 19.83 16.46
N ILE A 596 3.19 18.80 15.65
CA ILE A 596 4.53 18.29 15.35
C ILE A 596 5.31 19.30 14.48
N VAL A 597 4.71 19.84 13.42
CA VAL A 597 5.44 20.74 12.50
C VAL A 597 5.71 22.14 13.09
N LEU A 598 4.94 22.56 14.10
CA LEU A 598 5.18 23.78 14.83
C LEU A 598 6.25 23.64 15.92
N SER A 599 6.63 22.41 16.31
CA SER A 599 7.72 22.19 17.27
C SER A 599 9.05 22.70 16.74
N ARG A 600 9.95 23.09 17.64
CA ARG A 600 11.32 23.48 17.28
C ARG A 600 12.08 22.30 16.67
N THR A 601 11.82 21.10 17.15
CA THR A 601 12.41 19.85 16.66
C THR A 601 12.21 19.65 15.16
N TYR A 602 10.99 19.87 14.62
CA TYR A 602 10.73 19.74 13.18
C TYR A 602 11.42 20.85 12.36
N GLN A 603 11.58 22.03 12.96
CA GLN A 603 12.17 23.20 12.30
C GLN A 603 13.70 23.21 12.31
N LEU A 604 14.37 22.21 12.85
CA LEU A 604 15.84 22.12 12.82
C LEU A 604 16.38 22.02 11.39
N ALA A 605 17.58 22.58 11.19
CA ALA A 605 18.33 22.43 9.95
C ALA A 605 18.81 20.98 9.76
N SER A 606 19.19 20.64 8.54
CA SER A 606 19.81 19.35 8.21
C SER A 606 21.35 19.39 8.29
N THR A 607 21.92 20.46 8.83
CA THR A 607 23.37 20.67 8.91
C THR A 607 24.06 19.52 9.62
N LEU A 608 25.12 19.01 9.00
CA LEU A 608 25.93 17.94 9.57
C LEU A 608 26.97 18.55 10.52
N HIS A 609 26.95 18.10 11.77
CA HIS A 609 27.97 18.44 12.76
C HIS A 609 28.86 17.21 13.02
N PRO A 610 30.12 17.19 12.61
CA PRO A 610 30.98 15.98 12.62
C PRO A 610 31.01 15.24 13.96
N SER A 611 31.21 15.94 15.08
CA SER A 611 31.29 15.30 16.39
C SER A 611 29.98 14.68 16.86
N GLN A 612 28.82 15.26 16.50
CA GLN A 612 27.51 14.70 16.81
C GLN A 612 27.16 13.56 15.89
N HIS A 613 27.54 13.67 14.60
CA HIS A 613 27.37 12.59 13.64
C HIS A 613 28.13 11.32 14.04
N THR A 614 29.34 11.47 14.60
CA THR A 614 30.09 10.31 15.13
C THR A 614 29.34 9.61 16.26
N ARG A 615 28.63 10.36 17.12
CA ARG A 615 27.84 9.79 18.24
C ARG A 615 26.50 9.22 17.82
N ASP A 616 25.85 9.85 16.85
CA ASP A 616 24.53 9.46 16.33
C ASP A 616 24.47 9.66 14.81
N PRO A 617 25.06 8.72 14.04
CA PRO A 617 25.10 8.80 12.59
C PRO A 617 23.72 8.87 11.95
N GLY A 618 22.76 8.14 12.52
CA GLY A 618 21.39 8.04 12.05
C GLY A 618 20.46 9.17 12.49
N ALA A 619 20.96 10.16 13.25
CA ALA A 619 20.15 11.20 13.90
C ALA A 619 18.88 10.65 14.59
N GLN A 620 19.01 9.48 15.23
CA GLN A 620 17.88 8.81 15.89
C GLN A 620 17.34 9.58 17.11
N TRP A 621 18.13 10.53 17.62
CA TRP A 621 17.75 11.40 18.73
C TRP A 621 17.28 12.78 18.25
N TYR A 622 17.05 12.94 16.94
CA TYR A 622 16.48 14.13 16.30
C TYR A 622 17.24 15.45 16.55
N TRP A 623 18.58 15.40 16.77
CA TRP A 623 19.41 16.59 16.98
C TRP A 623 19.55 17.47 15.73
N ARG A 624 19.19 16.95 14.54
CA ARG A 624 19.06 17.65 13.26
C ARG A 624 17.94 17.05 12.43
N ALA A 625 17.45 17.76 11.44
CA ALA A 625 16.63 17.19 10.40
C ALA A 625 17.46 16.20 9.55
N THR A 626 16.86 15.07 9.19
CA THR A 626 17.49 14.11 8.28
C THR A 626 17.04 14.40 6.85
N PRO A 627 17.94 14.65 5.89
CA PRO A 627 17.58 14.79 4.49
C PRO A 627 16.85 13.54 4.01
N ARG A 628 15.71 13.73 3.35
CA ARG A 628 14.88 12.64 2.84
C ARG A 628 14.69 12.79 1.33
N ARG A 629 14.76 11.69 0.60
CA ARG A 629 14.41 11.72 -0.83
C ARG A 629 12.89 11.87 -0.98
N LEU A 630 12.48 12.58 -2.04
CA LEU A 630 11.07 12.58 -2.44
C LEU A 630 10.63 11.17 -2.76
N ASP A 631 9.43 10.82 -2.33
CA ASP A 631 8.77 9.61 -2.79
C ASP A 631 8.35 9.74 -4.27
N ALA A 632 8.00 8.63 -4.89
CA ALA A 632 7.69 8.55 -6.31
C ALA A 632 6.61 9.54 -6.75
N GLU A 633 5.55 9.66 -5.95
CA GLU A 633 4.42 10.54 -6.26
C GLU A 633 4.80 12.01 -6.13
N ALA A 634 5.48 12.40 -5.04
CA ALA A 634 5.90 13.79 -4.86
C ALA A 634 6.94 14.21 -5.92
N LEU A 635 7.80 13.29 -6.37
CA LEU A 635 8.76 13.54 -7.45
C LEU A 635 8.04 13.82 -8.77
N ARG A 636 7.16 12.91 -9.21
CA ARG A 636 6.41 13.07 -10.47
C ARG A 636 5.49 14.29 -10.43
N ASP A 637 4.75 14.45 -9.34
CA ASP A 637 3.81 15.55 -9.18
C ASP A 637 4.53 16.92 -9.15
N SER A 638 5.73 16.99 -8.54
CA SER A 638 6.55 18.20 -8.57
C SER A 638 7.04 18.55 -9.98
N ILE A 639 7.44 17.55 -10.77
CA ILE A 639 7.84 17.76 -12.18
C ILE A 639 6.65 18.32 -12.99
N LEU A 640 5.46 17.74 -12.87
CA LEU A 640 4.24 18.21 -13.53
C LEU A 640 3.83 19.62 -13.05
N PHE A 641 3.97 19.89 -11.75
CA PHE A 641 3.63 21.18 -11.17
C PHE A 641 4.55 22.30 -11.69
N ILE A 642 5.85 22.04 -11.75
CA ILE A 642 6.84 23.00 -12.23
C ILE A 642 6.67 23.28 -13.72
N SER A 643 6.39 22.25 -14.51
CA SER A 643 6.13 22.42 -15.95
C SER A 643 4.79 23.12 -16.25
N GLY A 644 3.90 23.22 -15.25
CA GLY A 644 2.58 23.83 -15.40
C GLY A 644 1.54 22.91 -16.05
N THR A 645 1.82 21.61 -16.14
CA THR A 645 0.95 20.60 -16.75
C THR A 645 0.12 19.82 -15.75
N LEU A 646 0.39 19.98 -14.43
CA LEU A 646 -0.34 19.27 -13.39
C LEU A 646 -1.81 19.71 -13.36
N ASP A 647 -2.72 18.74 -13.49
CA ASP A 647 -4.13 18.92 -13.15
C ASP A 647 -4.35 18.54 -11.67
N PRO A 648 -4.62 19.52 -10.79
CA PRO A 648 -4.82 19.27 -9.37
C PRO A 648 -6.24 18.80 -9.02
N SER A 649 -7.14 18.68 -9.99
CA SER A 649 -8.54 18.29 -9.78
C SER A 649 -8.67 16.86 -9.25
N VAL A 650 -9.80 16.61 -8.57
CA VAL A 650 -10.15 15.26 -8.14
C VAL A 650 -10.66 14.47 -9.33
N LEU A 651 -10.06 13.30 -9.54
CA LEU A 651 -10.51 12.38 -10.59
C LEU A 651 -11.59 11.45 -10.02
N GLU A 652 -12.82 11.62 -10.47
CA GLU A 652 -13.92 10.67 -10.23
C GLU A 652 -13.85 9.55 -11.26
N GLY A 653 -13.56 8.31 -10.81
CA GLY A 653 -13.37 7.17 -11.69
C GLY A 653 -11.94 6.65 -11.73
N SER A 654 -11.73 5.68 -12.60
CA SER A 654 -10.42 5.09 -12.93
C SER A 654 -10.39 4.61 -14.37
N GLN A 655 -9.22 4.65 -14.99
CA GLN A 655 -9.00 4.01 -16.30
C GLN A 655 -9.30 2.51 -16.25
N VAL A 656 -9.05 1.84 -15.10
CA VAL A 656 -9.38 0.42 -14.90
C VAL A 656 -10.89 0.17 -14.99
N GLU A 657 -11.72 1.07 -14.46
CA GLU A 657 -13.17 0.99 -14.61
C GLU A 657 -13.58 1.11 -16.10
N THR A 658 -13.01 2.06 -16.82
CA THR A 658 -13.28 2.27 -18.25
C THR A 658 -12.88 1.05 -19.08
N ILE A 659 -11.66 0.54 -18.87
CA ILE A 659 -11.17 -0.67 -19.56
C ILE A 659 -12.07 -1.86 -19.22
N SER A 660 -12.47 -2.03 -17.97
CA SER A 660 -13.36 -3.12 -17.55
C SER A 660 -14.73 -3.07 -18.21
N LYS A 661 -15.30 -1.87 -18.43
CA LYS A 661 -16.60 -1.69 -19.10
C LYS A 661 -16.56 -2.02 -20.61
N GLN A 662 -15.44 -1.79 -21.26
CA GLN A 662 -15.25 -2.08 -22.68
C GLN A 662 -15.17 -3.57 -22.99
N GLN A 663 -15.00 -4.41 -21.97
CA GLN A 663 -14.79 -5.84 -22.13
C GLN A 663 -16.05 -6.64 -21.84
N SER A 664 -16.58 -7.27 -22.88
CA SER A 664 -17.79 -8.09 -22.81
C SER A 664 -17.59 -9.46 -22.14
N ASN A 665 -16.35 -9.97 -22.08
CA ASN A 665 -16.03 -11.28 -21.51
C ASN A 665 -15.28 -11.13 -20.19
N PRO A 666 -15.80 -11.69 -19.07
CA PRO A 666 -15.09 -11.66 -17.77
C PRO A 666 -13.66 -12.20 -17.79
N LEU A 667 -13.40 -13.22 -18.61
CA LEU A 667 -12.06 -13.80 -18.78
C LEU A 667 -11.07 -12.85 -19.48
N GLN A 668 -11.56 -11.84 -20.19
CA GLN A 668 -10.74 -10.80 -20.80
C GLN A 668 -10.31 -9.73 -19.79
N ARG A 669 -10.84 -9.73 -18.58
CA ARG A 669 -10.48 -8.83 -17.48
C ARG A 669 -9.31 -9.34 -16.63
N GLU A 670 -8.70 -10.47 -17.03
CA GLU A 670 -7.55 -11.06 -16.34
C GLU A 670 -6.24 -10.44 -16.88
N ILE A 671 -5.45 -9.85 -15.97
CA ILE A 671 -4.11 -9.32 -16.28
C ILE A 671 -3.15 -10.52 -16.39
N GLY A 672 -2.39 -10.62 -17.48
CA GLY A 672 -1.35 -11.64 -17.65
C GLY A 672 -1.67 -12.76 -18.62
N ARG A 673 -2.91 -12.99 -19.03
CA ARG A 673 -3.23 -13.86 -20.17
C ARG A 673 -3.04 -13.21 -21.54
N ARG A 674 -3.04 -11.87 -21.58
CA ARG A 674 -2.63 -11.09 -22.75
C ARG A 674 -2.03 -9.78 -22.25
N GLU A 675 -0.88 -9.39 -22.75
CA GLU A 675 -0.22 -8.08 -22.56
C GLU A 675 -1.10 -6.86 -22.95
N TYR A 676 -2.36 -7.09 -23.32
CA TYR A 676 -3.27 -6.13 -23.91
C TYR A 676 -3.79 -5.07 -22.94
N TYR A 677 -3.95 -5.38 -21.65
CA TYR A 677 -4.71 -4.49 -20.75
C TYR A 677 -3.94 -3.31 -20.21
N LEU A 678 -2.61 -3.43 -20.12
CA LEU A 678 -1.75 -2.34 -19.67
C LEU A 678 -1.30 -1.41 -20.80
N LYS A 679 -1.43 -1.85 -22.06
CA LYS A 679 -1.17 -0.98 -23.22
C LYS A 679 -2.16 0.17 -23.35
N ASP A 680 -3.37 -0.01 -22.82
CA ASP A 680 -4.43 1.01 -22.86
C ASP A 680 -4.42 1.95 -21.67
N VAL A 681 -3.56 1.71 -20.67
CA VAL A 681 -3.42 2.59 -19.51
C VAL A 681 -2.52 3.76 -19.88
N ASN A 682 -3.07 4.97 -19.80
CA ASN A 682 -2.30 6.20 -19.98
C ASN A 682 -1.64 6.61 -18.66
N TYR A 683 -0.36 6.28 -18.49
CA TYR A 683 0.45 6.72 -17.34
C TYR A 683 0.98 8.16 -17.48
N ASP A 684 0.83 8.78 -18.65
CA ASP A 684 1.22 10.18 -18.92
C ASP A 684 0.12 11.19 -18.55
N MET A 685 -1.01 10.73 -17.94
CA MET A 685 -2.10 11.61 -17.53
C MET A 685 -1.61 12.74 -16.60
N PRO A 686 -2.17 13.96 -16.72
CA PRO A 686 -1.67 15.14 -16.00
C PRO A 686 -2.07 15.19 -14.51
N HIS A 687 -2.94 14.30 -14.05
CA HIS A 687 -3.42 14.27 -12.67
C HIS A 687 -2.34 13.85 -11.67
N ARG A 688 -2.60 14.15 -10.41
CA ARG A 688 -1.76 13.68 -9.28
C ARG A 688 -1.52 12.19 -9.35
N SER A 689 -0.32 11.77 -8.99
CA SER A 689 0.13 10.36 -9.08
C SER A 689 -0.72 9.36 -8.28
N ILE A 690 -1.45 9.81 -7.25
CA ILE A 690 -2.39 8.98 -6.50
C ILE A 690 -3.53 8.42 -7.37
N TYR A 691 -3.83 9.08 -8.50
CA TYR A 691 -4.88 8.68 -9.45
C TYR A 691 -4.37 7.74 -10.55
N LEU A 692 -3.06 7.51 -10.65
CA LEU A 692 -2.52 6.53 -11.57
C LEU A 692 -3.00 5.13 -11.20
N PRO A 693 -3.42 4.31 -12.17
CA PRO A 693 -3.77 2.92 -11.91
C PRO A 693 -2.61 2.14 -11.31
N VAL A 694 -2.86 1.43 -10.22
CA VAL A 694 -1.91 0.52 -9.60
C VAL A 694 -2.47 -0.89 -9.70
N ALA A 695 -1.95 -1.69 -10.64
CA ALA A 695 -2.31 -3.09 -10.75
C ALA A 695 -1.20 -3.97 -10.17
N ARG A 696 -1.57 -5.02 -9.42
CA ARG A 696 -0.62 -6.00 -8.87
C ARG A 696 0.10 -6.72 -9.99
N GLY A 697 1.42 -6.79 -9.91
CA GLY A 697 2.27 -7.36 -10.96
C GLY A 697 2.47 -6.48 -12.20
N ALA A 698 1.87 -5.26 -12.23
CA ALA A 698 1.97 -4.34 -13.34
C ALA A 698 1.88 -2.88 -12.86
N MET A 699 2.86 -2.48 -12.09
CA MET A 699 2.94 -1.12 -11.53
C MET A 699 3.57 -0.14 -12.53
N PRO A 700 3.18 1.17 -12.49
CA PRO A 700 3.83 2.19 -13.30
C PRO A 700 5.34 2.27 -13.02
N ASP A 701 6.18 2.24 -14.06
CA ASP A 701 7.64 2.27 -13.91
C ASP A 701 8.12 3.49 -13.12
N ALA A 702 7.53 4.67 -13.40
CA ALA A 702 7.85 5.91 -12.70
C ALA A 702 7.63 5.82 -11.18
N LEU A 703 6.65 5.01 -10.72
CA LEU A 703 6.37 4.84 -9.30
C LEU A 703 7.18 3.69 -8.70
N SER A 704 7.27 2.55 -9.39
CA SER A 704 7.97 1.35 -8.90
C SER A 704 9.46 1.59 -8.72
N LEU A 705 10.11 2.30 -9.65
CA LEU A 705 11.53 2.66 -9.57
C LEU A 705 11.86 3.56 -8.38
N PHE A 706 10.94 4.43 -7.98
CA PHE A 706 11.14 5.38 -6.88
C PHE A 706 10.48 4.96 -5.56
N GLY A 707 10.17 3.67 -5.40
CA GLY A 707 9.86 3.07 -4.11
C GLY A 707 8.38 2.96 -3.78
N LEU A 708 7.48 2.91 -4.78
CA LEU A 708 6.12 2.46 -4.55
C LEU A 708 6.18 1.04 -3.94
N PRO A 709 5.56 0.77 -2.78
CA PRO A 709 5.62 -0.53 -2.15
C PRO A 709 4.83 -1.59 -2.92
N ASP A 710 5.15 -2.86 -2.67
CA ASP A 710 4.37 -3.98 -3.19
C ASP A 710 2.94 -3.93 -2.63
N PRO A 711 1.91 -3.76 -3.48
CA PRO A 711 0.53 -3.69 -3.01
C PRO A 711 -0.07 -5.04 -2.57
N ASN A 712 0.72 -6.10 -2.50
CA ASN A 712 0.32 -7.36 -1.89
C ASN A 712 0.50 -7.37 -0.36
N LEU A 713 1.23 -6.40 0.19
CA LEU A 713 1.61 -6.36 1.60
C LEU A 713 1.21 -5.03 2.25
N VAL A 714 0.87 -5.08 3.53
CA VAL A 714 0.76 -3.88 4.37
C VAL A 714 2.12 -3.19 4.44
N SER A 715 2.20 -1.92 4.10
CA SER A 715 3.45 -1.17 4.10
C SER A 715 3.31 0.17 4.81
N GLY A 716 3.67 0.22 6.09
CA GLY A 716 3.73 1.48 6.85
C GLY A 716 5.01 2.27 6.63
N LYS A 717 6.03 1.67 5.99
CA LYS A 717 7.30 2.32 5.66
C LYS A 717 7.82 1.85 4.32
N ARG A 718 8.05 2.80 3.41
CA ARG A 718 8.64 2.51 2.11
C ARG A 718 10.15 2.28 2.20
N ARG A 719 10.68 1.40 1.36
CA ARG A 719 12.12 1.22 1.20
C ARG A 719 12.69 2.39 0.40
N VAL A 720 13.77 2.98 0.90
CA VAL A 720 14.53 3.99 0.17
C VAL A 720 15.72 3.31 -0.49
N THR A 721 15.70 3.21 -1.81
CA THR A 721 16.77 2.60 -2.61
C THR A 721 17.45 3.65 -3.48
N THR A 722 18.74 3.47 -3.75
CA THR A 722 19.48 4.26 -4.73
C THR A 722 20.05 3.27 -5.74
N VAL A 723 19.41 3.19 -6.90
CA VAL A 723 19.81 2.27 -7.98
C VAL A 723 20.08 3.05 -9.27
N PRO A 724 21.00 2.58 -10.12
CA PRO A 724 21.33 3.25 -11.39
C PRO A 724 20.12 3.47 -12.29
N ALA A 725 19.16 2.54 -12.28
CA ALA A 725 17.93 2.63 -13.07
C ALA A 725 17.11 3.90 -12.80
N GLN A 726 17.15 4.47 -11.58
CA GLN A 726 16.49 5.74 -11.25
C GLN A 726 17.13 6.92 -11.99
N GLY A 727 18.46 6.97 -12.05
CA GLY A 727 19.19 7.98 -12.82
C GLY A 727 18.93 7.85 -14.32
N MET A 728 18.95 6.60 -14.83
CA MET A 728 18.67 6.31 -16.25
C MET A 728 17.25 6.67 -16.63
N PHE A 729 16.27 6.40 -15.76
CA PHE A 729 14.89 6.82 -15.97
C PHE A 729 14.77 8.34 -16.10
N LEU A 730 15.30 9.09 -15.14
CA LEU A 730 15.24 10.55 -15.16
C LEU A 730 15.98 11.14 -16.38
N LEU A 731 17.06 10.52 -16.82
CA LEU A 731 17.84 10.98 -17.95
C LEU A 731 17.14 10.72 -19.30
N ASN A 732 16.40 9.61 -19.43
CA ASN A 732 15.94 9.12 -20.74
C ASN A 732 14.43 9.03 -20.88
N SER A 733 13.65 9.13 -19.78
CA SER A 733 12.21 8.93 -19.87
C SER A 733 11.51 10.04 -20.64
N LYS A 734 10.47 9.64 -21.37
CA LYS A 734 9.58 10.58 -22.08
C LYS A 734 9.00 11.62 -21.11
N LEU A 735 8.61 11.19 -19.88
CA LEU A 735 8.07 12.06 -18.85
C LEU A 735 9.01 13.25 -18.57
N THR A 736 10.27 12.97 -18.23
CA THR A 736 11.22 14.04 -17.87
C THR A 736 11.52 14.96 -19.04
N ARG A 737 11.66 14.41 -20.26
CA ARG A 737 11.94 15.19 -21.47
C ARG A 737 10.77 16.10 -21.84
N ASP A 738 9.56 15.57 -21.91
CA ASP A 738 8.38 16.35 -22.25
C ASP A 738 8.10 17.45 -21.22
N GLN A 739 8.27 17.13 -19.93
CA GLN A 739 8.03 18.09 -18.88
C GLN A 739 9.14 19.16 -18.78
N SER A 740 10.37 18.85 -19.15
CA SER A 740 11.44 19.85 -19.30
C SER A 740 11.11 20.86 -20.42
N ALA A 741 10.65 20.36 -21.56
CA ALA A 741 10.22 21.21 -22.69
C ALA A 741 9.00 22.06 -22.32
N ALA A 742 8.05 21.53 -21.57
CA ALA A 742 6.90 22.30 -21.10
C ALA A 742 7.31 23.39 -20.07
N ALA A 743 8.21 23.08 -19.14
CA ALA A 743 8.76 24.04 -18.19
C ALA A 743 9.52 25.18 -18.89
N ALA A 744 10.33 24.84 -19.90
CA ALA A 744 11.03 25.83 -20.74
C ALA A 744 10.08 26.75 -21.49
N LYS A 745 9.04 26.18 -22.13
CA LYS A 745 8.00 26.96 -22.78
C LYS A 745 7.34 27.93 -21.80
N ARG A 746 6.88 27.42 -20.66
CA ARG A 746 6.26 28.22 -19.59
C ARG A 746 7.17 29.36 -19.12
N LEU A 747 8.49 29.11 -18.97
CA LEU A 747 9.46 30.13 -18.57
C LEU A 747 9.59 31.23 -19.62
N LEU A 748 9.67 30.88 -20.90
CA LEU A 748 9.82 31.82 -22.01
C LEU A 748 8.58 32.69 -22.24
N GLU A 749 7.42 32.25 -21.83
CA GLU A 749 6.15 33.00 -21.84
C GLU A 749 6.08 34.08 -20.76
N VAL A 750 6.93 34.02 -19.73
CA VAL A 750 7.00 35.07 -18.69
C VAL A 750 7.64 36.34 -19.28
N GLN A 751 6.86 37.40 -19.37
CA GLN A 751 7.29 38.69 -19.93
C GLN A 751 8.17 39.48 -18.97
N GLY A 752 9.03 40.37 -19.52
CA GLY A 752 9.80 41.33 -18.76
C GLY A 752 11.02 40.75 -18.02
N LEU A 753 11.41 39.50 -18.32
CA LEU A 753 12.61 38.91 -17.75
C LEU A 753 13.77 38.87 -18.76
N ASP A 754 14.91 39.34 -18.32
CA ASP A 754 16.19 39.08 -18.98
C ASP A 754 16.69 37.64 -18.70
N THR A 755 17.86 37.30 -19.19
CA THR A 755 18.45 35.97 -19.00
C THR A 755 18.68 35.64 -17.52
N ASP A 756 19.15 36.61 -16.73
CA ASP A 756 19.39 36.38 -15.29
C ASP A 756 18.09 36.23 -14.50
N GLY A 757 17.09 37.00 -14.84
CA GLY A 757 15.76 36.86 -14.27
C GLY A 757 15.14 35.49 -14.55
N ARG A 758 15.33 34.97 -15.77
CA ARG A 758 14.90 33.62 -16.14
C ARG A 758 15.69 32.53 -15.41
N ILE A 759 17.01 32.65 -15.30
CA ILE A 759 17.85 31.73 -14.52
C ILE A 759 17.36 31.69 -13.06
N ARG A 760 17.14 32.85 -12.46
CA ARG A 760 16.63 32.96 -11.09
C ARG A 760 15.28 32.28 -10.95
N LEU A 761 14.34 32.53 -11.84
CA LEU A 761 13.00 31.97 -11.80
C LEU A 761 12.99 30.43 -11.97
N ALA A 762 13.84 29.89 -12.86
CA ALA A 762 14.01 28.45 -13.04
C ALA A 762 14.48 27.76 -11.74
N PHE A 763 15.45 28.35 -11.03
CA PHE A 763 15.90 27.85 -9.74
C PHE A 763 14.84 27.97 -8.65
N GLU A 764 14.10 29.08 -8.59
CA GLU A 764 13.02 29.27 -7.63
C GLU A 764 11.87 28.28 -7.85
N TRP A 765 11.53 27.95 -9.11
CA TRP A 765 10.53 26.94 -9.42
C TRP A 765 10.96 25.52 -8.99
N THR A 766 12.22 25.17 -9.25
CA THR A 766 12.68 23.78 -9.08
C THR A 766 13.17 23.47 -7.67
N ILE A 767 14.00 24.32 -7.11
CA ILE A 767 14.70 24.08 -5.84
C ILE A 767 14.46 25.14 -4.76
N ASN A 768 13.58 26.13 -5.05
CA ASN A 768 13.13 27.17 -4.11
C ASN A 768 14.25 28.07 -3.55
N ARG A 769 15.34 28.25 -4.28
CA ARG A 769 16.41 29.20 -3.94
C ARG A 769 16.90 29.98 -5.16
N PRO A 770 17.52 31.13 -4.99
CA PRO A 770 18.25 31.78 -6.07
C PRO A 770 19.49 30.95 -6.47
N PRO A 771 19.96 31.08 -7.71
CA PRO A 771 21.21 30.47 -8.15
C PRO A 771 22.41 31.14 -7.44
N HIS A 772 23.47 30.38 -7.17
CA HIS A 772 24.76 30.97 -6.79
C HIS A 772 25.40 31.72 -7.96
N PRO A 773 26.25 32.72 -7.71
CA PRO A 773 26.90 33.48 -8.79
C PRO A 773 27.62 32.60 -9.82
N ARG A 774 28.29 31.52 -9.37
CA ARG A 774 28.94 30.53 -10.24
C ARG A 774 27.96 29.74 -11.10
N GLU A 775 26.78 29.41 -10.57
CA GLU A 775 25.72 28.71 -11.31
C GLU A 775 25.17 29.63 -12.40
N SER A 776 24.87 30.89 -12.07
CA SER A 776 24.40 31.88 -13.05
C SER A 776 25.43 32.12 -14.17
N ALA A 777 26.71 32.26 -13.84
CA ALA A 777 27.76 32.45 -14.84
C ALA A 777 27.87 31.25 -15.80
N LYS A 778 27.86 30.00 -15.27
CA LYS A 778 27.89 28.80 -16.09
C LYS A 778 26.68 28.69 -17.02
N LEU A 779 25.48 29.01 -16.50
CA LEU A 779 24.25 28.90 -17.28
C LEU A 779 24.20 29.97 -18.39
N ARG A 780 24.68 31.21 -18.16
CA ARG A 780 24.81 32.21 -19.23
C ARG A 780 25.71 31.71 -20.37
N THR A 781 26.89 31.16 -20.02
CA THR A 781 27.78 30.56 -21.03
C THR A 781 27.10 29.40 -21.76
N PHE A 782 26.40 28.52 -21.04
CA PHE A 782 25.69 27.38 -21.62
C PHE A 782 24.58 27.84 -22.59
N ILE A 783 23.75 28.81 -22.20
CA ILE A 783 22.69 29.35 -23.05
C ILE A 783 23.24 29.94 -24.34
N GLY A 784 24.40 30.64 -24.27
CA GLY A 784 25.05 31.21 -25.42
C GLY A 784 25.61 30.18 -26.45
N GLN A 785 25.63 28.90 -26.14
CA GLN A 785 26.05 27.82 -27.04
C GLN A 785 24.94 27.29 -27.94
N PHE A 786 23.69 27.74 -27.73
CA PHE A 786 22.53 27.25 -28.48
C PHE A 786 21.99 28.32 -29.43
N ASP A 787 21.64 27.90 -30.64
CA ASP A 787 20.95 28.75 -31.62
C ASP A 787 19.49 29.01 -31.23
N SER A 788 18.91 28.16 -30.40
CA SER A 788 17.52 28.26 -29.91
C SER A 788 17.47 28.43 -28.39
N ALA A 789 16.90 29.54 -27.93
CA ALA A 789 16.66 29.75 -26.54
C ALA A 789 15.80 28.59 -25.92
N LYS A 790 14.80 28.11 -26.64
CA LYS A 790 13.96 27.01 -26.19
C LYS A 790 14.81 25.75 -25.93
N ALA A 791 15.69 25.36 -26.86
CA ALA A 791 16.52 24.18 -26.71
C ALA A 791 17.46 24.29 -25.51
N ALA A 792 18.04 25.49 -25.28
CA ALA A 792 18.86 25.71 -24.08
C ALA A 792 18.08 25.54 -22.78
N TRP A 793 16.86 26.06 -22.68
CA TRP A 793 16.04 25.97 -21.50
C TRP A 793 15.45 24.58 -21.28
N ASP A 794 15.16 23.81 -22.35
CA ASP A 794 14.78 22.40 -22.26
C ASP A 794 15.86 21.59 -21.52
N GLU A 795 17.12 21.75 -21.92
CA GLU A 795 18.25 21.05 -21.29
C GLU A 795 18.53 21.56 -19.86
N ILE A 796 18.32 22.84 -19.58
CA ILE A 796 18.48 23.41 -18.22
C ILE A 796 17.45 22.82 -17.27
N PHE A 797 16.17 22.78 -17.63
CA PHE A 797 15.15 22.15 -16.78
C PHE A 797 15.39 20.67 -16.62
N HIS A 798 15.80 19.99 -17.68
CA HIS A 798 16.17 18.58 -17.59
C HIS A 798 17.31 18.36 -16.58
N ALA A 799 18.37 19.15 -16.65
CA ALA A 799 19.47 19.09 -15.69
C ALA A 799 19.03 19.41 -14.27
N LEU A 800 18.15 20.40 -14.06
CA LEU A 800 17.64 20.75 -12.74
C LEU A 800 16.81 19.61 -12.13
N PHE A 801 15.96 18.92 -12.91
CA PHE A 801 15.20 17.75 -12.43
C PHE A 801 16.09 16.56 -12.05
N LEU A 802 17.28 16.45 -12.64
CA LEU A 802 18.26 15.42 -12.30
C LEU A 802 19.06 15.72 -11.03
N THR A 803 19.04 16.96 -10.53
CA THR A 803 19.85 17.33 -9.36
C THR A 803 19.42 16.56 -8.09
N GLY A 804 20.37 16.26 -7.23
CA GLY A 804 20.08 15.73 -5.89
C GLY A 804 19.24 16.68 -5.05
N GLU A 805 19.48 18.00 -5.20
CA GLU A 805 18.78 19.05 -4.46
C GLU A 805 17.27 19.08 -4.79
N PHE A 806 16.90 18.95 -6.07
CA PHE A 806 15.50 18.85 -6.47
C PHE A 806 14.80 17.65 -5.82
N ARG A 807 15.47 16.50 -5.76
CA ARG A 807 14.91 15.23 -5.29
C ARG A 807 14.96 15.02 -3.77
N THR A 808 15.44 16.01 -3.02
CA THR A 808 15.65 15.88 -1.55
C THR A 808 14.88 16.95 -0.79
N VAL A 809 14.29 16.55 0.33
CA VAL A 809 13.75 17.42 1.38
C VAL A 809 14.82 17.55 2.46
N TYR A 810 15.29 18.77 2.68
CA TYR A 810 16.33 19.09 3.67
C TYR A 810 15.74 19.57 4.98
#